data_79e985c9e13914925b01ab69d806fcbc
#
_entry.id   79e985c9e13914925b01ab69d806fcbc
#
_cell.length_a   1.000
_cell.length_b   1.000
_cell.length_c   1.000
_cell.angle_alpha   90.00
_cell.angle_beta   90.00
_cell.angle_gamma   90.00
#
_symmetry.space_group_name_H-M   'P 1'
#
loop_
_entity.id
_entity.type
_entity.pdbx_description
1 polymer ?
#
loop_
_entity_poly.entity_id
_entity_poly.type
_entity_poly.pdbx_seq_one_letter_code
_entity_poly.pdbx_strand_id
1 'polypeptide(L)'
;MIPRDVKSPTVAIPFHKLLKIVAIIDRGNSQAQELVSQIVDQGFEVELRGDYSADVSEDADVGAYIGSVEGGQLSAARSFLRAVRDIGFRTPIWAMADTLTIKDMDVVEMAGEVDGFVYLGQQTPTFYAKQIVSSAVNYGKSLLPPFFGGMMAYDGEANIAFDCPGHQGGQFYRKSPAGQLFFKYFGESIFRNDLCNADVDLGDLLIHEGPAVEAQKQAARIFGADRTYFILNGTSTSNKVVANAVLRSGDLVLFDRNNHKSLHQGALVQAGAIPIYLPTARNSFGMIGAVDWAAWEESWLRRKIEEHPLVSDKNRAKADRPFRLACIQLATYDGTIYNVSQVMEKIGHLCDYVLWDEAWIGYNAFHPLFEGHSPMRLKDLGADMPGLFSTQSVHKQGAGFSQASQIHKRDEHISGQRRFVEHKRFNESLLMHVSTSPFYPLFASLDVNAKVHEGKAGEMLWDRCIELGIEVRKKLRGFVKHYETKGANPEEQWFFDPFVPDKISVSCSKHSSDLAETRWEDIPTDVLKREQQCWRFGPEAKWHGYAGYAPGYTMVDPNKLTLLTPGIDRETGEYREFGIPATVVANYLREQRVVPEKCDLNSLLFLLTPAEDESKLNTLVAKLVKFKNLWDRDAPLQEVLPTVFAANRERYAGYTVRQVCREMHSFYRDAGVKDLQRLCFRSESFPEPAIAPKQAYEALVANNVDYVPLVEAAGRISATLALIYPPGIGVIVPGERWDERARPMRDYFLAFEESFNRFPGFNYEVQGVFQERIDGRIKFYTYVVREQGDGRISS
;
A
#
# COMPACT_ATOMS: atom_id res chain seq x y z
N MET A 1 11.68 -27.10 25.87
CA MET A 1 11.91 -26.13 26.97
C MET A 1 10.57 -25.87 27.64
N ILE A 2 10.53 -25.80 28.97
CA ILE A 2 9.31 -25.47 29.73
C ILE A 2 9.01 -24.01 29.45
N PRO A 3 7.76 -23.64 29.08
CA PRO A 3 7.40 -22.23 28.90
C PRO A 3 7.70 -21.50 30.20
N ARG A 4 8.62 -20.55 30.18
CA ARG A 4 8.81 -19.66 31.34
C ARG A 4 7.64 -18.68 31.32
N ASP A 5 6.95 -18.56 32.45
CA ASP A 5 5.99 -17.50 32.68
C ASP A 5 6.69 -16.17 32.38
N VAL A 6 6.16 -15.40 31.43
CA VAL A 6 6.65 -14.06 31.11
C VAL A 6 6.57 -13.25 32.40
N LYS A 7 7.71 -12.88 32.96
CA LYS A 7 7.75 -12.01 34.13
C LYS A 7 6.98 -10.73 33.80
N SER A 8 6.06 -10.36 34.68
CA SER A 8 5.48 -9.02 34.60
C SER A 8 6.64 -8.01 34.74
N PRO A 9 6.73 -7.02 33.80
CA PRO A 9 7.85 -6.07 33.82
C PRO A 9 7.91 -5.36 35.16
N THR A 10 9.10 -5.39 35.77
CA THR A 10 9.37 -4.76 37.07
C THR A 10 9.54 -3.26 36.99
N VAL A 11 9.80 -2.73 35.77
CA VAL A 11 10.02 -1.31 35.48
C VAL A 11 8.75 -0.65 34.96
N ALA A 12 8.36 0.46 35.59
CA ALA A 12 7.18 1.21 35.16
C ALA A 12 7.47 2.02 33.88
N ILE A 13 6.71 1.77 32.82
CA ILE A 13 6.77 2.58 31.60
C ILE A 13 6.39 4.03 31.93
N PRO A 14 7.17 5.03 31.53
CA PRO A 14 6.96 6.42 31.91
C PRO A 14 5.83 7.08 31.09
N PHE A 15 4.57 6.63 31.26
CA PHE A 15 3.42 7.17 30.53
C PHE A 15 3.24 8.67 30.68
N HIS A 16 3.65 9.24 31.83
CA HIS A 16 3.63 10.69 32.08
C HIS A 16 4.50 11.52 31.09
N LYS A 17 5.44 10.87 30.38
CA LYS A 17 6.26 11.48 29.32
C LYS A 17 5.70 11.25 27.91
N LEU A 18 4.71 10.37 27.78
CA LEU A 18 4.17 9.91 26.51
C LEU A 18 2.73 10.37 26.28
N LEU A 19 2.00 10.64 27.38
CA LEU A 19 0.61 11.05 27.36
C LEU A 19 0.43 12.31 28.20
N LYS A 20 -0.41 13.22 27.73
CA LYS A 20 -0.86 14.41 28.47
C LYS A 20 -2.27 14.21 29.05
N ILE A 21 -2.69 15.04 30.00
CA ILE A 21 -4.06 15.13 30.48
C ILE A 21 -4.65 16.46 30.01
N VAL A 22 -5.86 16.42 29.44
CA VAL A 22 -6.57 17.63 29.01
C VAL A 22 -7.60 18.00 30.07
N ALA A 23 -7.54 19.23 30.60
CA ALA A 23 -8.51 19.77 31.55
C ALA A 23 -9.30 20.93 30.92
N ILE A 24 -10.58 20.71 30.71
CA ILE A 24 -11.53 21.68 30.14
C ILE A 24 -12.26 22.31 31.32
N ILE A 25 -11.70 23.39 31.87
CA ILE A 25 -12.09 23.97 33.13
C ILE A 25 -12.16 25.53 33.08
N ASP A 26 -12.99 26.12 33.93
CA ASP A 26 -12.89 27.55 34.16
C ASP A 26 -11.60 27.90 34.91
N ARG A 27 -10.78 28.75 34.33
CA ARG A 27 -9.52 29.22 34.91
C ARG A 27 -9.71 30.02 36.20
N GLY A 28 -10.90 30.50 36.50
CA GLY A 28 -11.25 31.16 37.74
C GLY A 28 -11.52 30.21 38.93
N ASN A 29 -11.72 28.91 38.67
CA ASN A 29 -12.03 27.96 39.73
C ASN A 29 -10.76 27.48 40.45
N SER A 30 -10.54 27.98 41.68
CA SER A 30 -9.33 27.69 42.47
C SER A 30 -9.16 26.21 42.84
N GLN A 31 -10.27 25.50 43.09
CA GLN A 31 -10.22 24.06 43.43
C GLN A 31 -9.86 23.19 42.19
N ALA A 32 -10.38 23.57 41.04
CA ALA A 32 -9.98 22.93 39.79
C ALA A 32 -8.52 23.18 39.46
N GLN A 33 -8.02 24.39 39.71
CA GLN A 33 -6.59 24.72 39.55
C GLN A 33 -5.70 23.90 40.50
N GLU A 34 -6.15 23.70 41.74
CA GLU A 34 -5.41 22.87 42.69
C GLU A 34 -5.37 21.41 42.25
N LEU A 35 -6.47 20.87 41.71
CA LEU A 35 -6.48 19.53 41.12
C LEU A 35 -5.46 19.40 39.99
N VAL A 36 -5.44 20.37 39.09
CA VAL A 36 -4.43 20.42 38.00
C VAL A 36 -3.01 20.44 38.53
N SER A 37 -2.73 21.26 39.55
CA SER A 37 -1.40 21.29 40.21
C SER A 37 -1.02 19.94 40.77
N GLN A 38 -1.94 19.23 41.41
CA GLN A 38 -1.69 17.90 41.95
C GLN A 38 -1.45 16.83 40.90
N ILE A 39 -2.00 16.98 39.69
CA ILE A 39 -1.72 16.10 38.54
C ILE A 39 -0.31 16.39 37.99
N VAL A 40 0.04 17.67 37.86
CA VAL A 40 1.39 18.08 37.43
C VAL A 40 2.45 17.60 38.42
N ASP A 41 2.21 17.66 39.75
CA ASP A 41 3.11 17.14 40.78
C ASP A 41 3.34 15.62 40.65
N GLN A 42 2.44 14.87 39.98
CA GLN A 42 2.62 13.46 39.65
C GLN A 42 3.37 13.23 38.32
N GLY A 43 3.81 14.32 37.69
CA GLY A 43 4.67 14.31 36.51
C GLY A 43 3.97 14.38 35.15
N PHE A 44 2.62 14.38 35.12
CA PHE A 44 1.89 14.51 33.85
C PHE A 44 1.84 15.97 33.38
N GLU A 45 2.01 16.17 32.07
CA GLU A 45 1.68 17.42 31.41
C GLU A 45 0.15 17.61 31.40
N VAL A 46 -0.32 18.84 31.70
CA VAL A 46 -1.74 19.18 31.66
C VAL A 46 -1.98 20.33 30.69
N GLU A 47 -2.76 20.06 29.65
CA GLU A 47 -3.24 21.06 28.72
C GLU A 47 -4.56 21.65 29.22
N LEU A 48 -4.62 23.00 29.40
CA LEU A 48 -5.81 23.68 29.86
C LEU A 48 -6.62 24.25 28.68
N ARG A 49 -7.89 23.82 28.54
CA ARG A 49 -8.83 24.33 27.55
C ARG A 49 -9.96 25.09 28.26
N GLY A 50 -10.43 26.18 27.64
CA GLY A 50 -11.54 26.99 28.20
C GLY A 50 -12.92 26.49 27.79
N ASP A 51 -12.99 25.68 26.74
CA ASP A 51 -14.25 25.18 26.19
C ASP A 51 -14.06 23.82 25.46
N TYR A 52 -15.17 23.29 24.94
CA TYR A 52 -15.26 22.02 24.24
C TYR A 52 -15.15 22.14 22.70
N SER A 53 -14.59 23.23 22.17
CA SER A 53 -14.58 23.53 20.74
C SER A 53 -13.45 22.84 19.96
N ALA A 54 -12.47 22.23 20.65
CA ALA A 54 -11.31 21.62 20.01
C ALA A 54 -11.67 20.37 19.18
N ASP A 55 -10.96 20.17 18.07
CA ASP A 55 -11.06 18.95 17.26
C ASP A 55 -10.39 17.79 18.01
N VAL A 56 -11.17 16.81 18.41
CA VAL A 56 -10.71 15.63 19.15
C VAL A 56 -9.86 14.68 18.29
N SER A 57 -9.87 14.81 16.96
CA SER A 57 -9.05 13.99 16.07
C SER A 57 -7.54 14.27 16.21
N GLU A 58 -7.18 15.43 16.74
CA GLU A 58 -5.81 15.84 17.04
C GLU A 58 -5.31 15.36 18.42
N ASP A 59 -6.18 14.76 19.23
CA ASP A 59 -5.94 14.41 20.63
C ASP A 59 -5.40 12.95 20.82
N ALA A 60 -4.64 12.44 19.87
CA ALA A 60 -4.14 11.06 19.93
C ALA A 60 -3.16 10.78 21.10
N ASP A 61 -2.57 11.83 21.69
CA ASP A 61 -1.64 11.78 22.84
C ASP A 61 -2.30 12.03 24.19
N VAL A 62 -3.66 12.10 24.24
CA VAL A 62 -4.38 12.36 25.48
C VAL A 62 -4.62 11.08 26.26
N GLY A 63 -4.09 11.04 27.49
CA GLY A 63 -4.25 9.94 28.45
C GLY A 63 -5.54 9.98 29.26
N ALA A 64 -6.08 11.17 29.52
CA ALA A 64 -7.38 11.38 30.17
C ALA A 64 -7.91 12.79 29.91
N TYR A 65 -9.24 12.91 29.90
CA TYR A 65 -9.94 14.21 29.89
C TYR A 65 -10.57 14.48 31.25
N ILE A 66 -10.55 15.75 31.68
CA ILE A 66 -11.31 16.28 32.82
C ILE A 66 -12.16 17.40 32.28
N GLY A 67 -13.48 17.29 32.35
CA GLY A 67 -14.40 18.27 31.78
C GLY A 67 -15.38 18.82 32.80
N SER A 68 -15.48 20.15 32.94
CA SER A 68 -16.52 20.78 33.73
C SER A 68 -17.89 20.59 33.07
N VAL A 69 -18.88 20.17 33.85
CA VAL A 69 -20.26 19.97 33.38
C VAL A 69 -21.24 21.01 33.93
N GLU A 70 -20.73 22.06 34.56
CA GLU A 70 -21.50 23.16 35.20
C GLU A 70 -21.80 24.32 34.25
N GLY A 71 -22.62 25.20 34.69
CA GLY A 71 -22.85 26.52 34.05
C GLY A 71 -23.42 26.46 32.64
N GLY A 72 -24.23 25.44 32.31
CA GLY A 72 -24.78 25.28 30.95
C GLY A 72 -23.86 24.57 29.96
N GLN A 73 -22.71 24.08 30.41
CA GLN A 73 -21.73 23.36 29.57
C GLN A 73 -22.08 21.87 29.32
N LEU A 74 -23.09 21.34 30.00
CA LEU A 74 -23.48 19.93 29.94
C LEU A 74 -23.72 19.44 28.49
N SER A 75 -24.43 20.23 27.68
CA SER A 75 -24.70 19.88 26.28
C SER A 75 -23.41 19.84 25.42
N ALA A 76 -22.53 20.82 25.62
CA ALA A 76 -21.23 20.87 24.91
C ALA A 76 -20.31 19.72 25.35
N ALA A 77 -20.27 19.46 26.67
CA ALA A 77 -19.54 18.32 27.22
C ALA A 77 -19.99 16.98 26.59
N ARG A 78 -21.32 16.74 26.53
CA ARG A 78 -21.87 15.53 25.91
C ARG A 78 -21.54 15.41 24.43
N SER A 79 -21.62 16.51 23.68
CA SER A 79 -21.26 16.52 22.28
C SER A 79 -19.78 16.15 22.08
N PHE A 80 -18.89 16.70 22.91
CA PHE A 80 -17.48 16.39 22.93
C PHE A 80 -17.21 14.92 23.30
N LEU A 81 -17.87 14.41 24.34
CA LEU A 81 -17.75 13.00 24.75
C LEU A 81 -18.12 12.04 23.62
N ARG A 82 -19.20 12.32 22.93
CA ARG A 82 -19.64 11.54 21.76
C ARG A 82 -18.60 11.62 20.64
N ALA A 83 -18.08 12.80 20.34
CA ALA A 83 -17.05 12.97 19.34
C ALA A 83 -15.81 12.12 19.65
N VAL A 84 -15.30 12.10 20.90
CA VAL A 84 -14.18 11.21 21.32
C VAL A 84 -14.52 9.73 21.08
N ARG A 85 -15.74 9.29 21.39
CA ARG A 85 -16.17 7.90 21.20
C ARG A 85 -16.44 7.57 19.72
N ASP A 86 -16.89 8.56 18.95
CA ASP A 86 -17.21 8.40 17.53
C ASP A 86 -15.97 8.19 16.67
N ILE A 87 -14.84 8.79 17.01
CA ILE A 87 -13.54 8.48 16.36
C ILE A 87 -12.91 7.17 16.87
N GLY A 88 -13.54 6.49 17.83
CA GLY A 88 -13.11 5.20 18.35
C GLY A 88 -12.13 5.27 19.52
N PHE A 89 -11.80 6.45 20.04
CA PHE A 89 -10.91 6.58 21.19
C PHE A 89 -11.60 6.13 22.48
N ARG A 90 -10.85 5.43 23.33
CA ARG A 90 -11.28 4.94 24.65
C ARG A 90 -10.59 5.68 25.78
N THR A 91 -10.11 6.89 25.48
CA THR A 91 -9.49 7.78 26.47
C THR A 91 -10.42 7.96 27.67
N PRO A 92 -9.95 7.76 28.93
CA PRO A 92 -10.74 8.01 30.13
C PRO A 92 -11.24 9.44 30.21
N ILE A 93 -12.48 9.60 30.64
CA ILE A 93 -13.15 10.89 30.73
C ILE A 93 -13.72 11.05 32.13
N TRP A 94 -13.40 12.17 32.79
CA TRP A 94 -13.81 12.52 34.10
C TRP A 94 -14.68 13.77 34.06
N ALA A 95 -15.95 13.64 34.47
CA ALA A 95 -16.87 14.80 34.60
C ALA A 95 -16.62 15.50 35.94
N MET A 96 -16.44 16.82 35.91
CA MET A 96 -16.12 17.61 37.08
C MET A 96 -17.25 18.62 37.40
N ALA A 97 -17.60 18.68 38.66
CA ALA A 97 -18.54 19.68 39.18
C ALA A 97 -18.10 20.19 40.56
N ASP A 98 -18.38 21.45 40.90
CA ASP A 98 -18.08 22.05 42.19
C ASP A 98 -19.29 21.99 43.16
N THR A 99 -20.45 21.62 42.65
CA THR A 99 -21.68 21.50 43.47
C THR A 99 -22.34 20.14 43.29
N LEU A 100 -22.98 19.61 44.34
CA LEU A 100 -23.76 18.35 44.31
C LEU A 100 -25.10 18.49 43.53
N THR A 101 -25.25 19.57 42.76
CA THR A 101 -26.45 19.89 42.01
C THR A 101 -26.54 19.23 40.63
N ILE A 102 -25.69 18.27 40.32
CA ILE A 102 -26.00 17.40 39.21
C ILE A 102 -27.26 16.61 39.58
N LYS A 103 -28.36 16.91 38.92
CA LYS A 103 -29.62 16.20 39.12
C LYS A 103 -29.36 14.70 38.93
N ASP A 104 -29.95 13.84 39.77
CA ASP A 104 -29.79 12.38 39.68
C ASP A 104 -29.96 11.85 38.24
N MET A 105 -30.77 12.51 37.43
CA MET A 105 -31.02 12.19 36.03
C MET A 105 -29.82 12.44 35.12
N ASP A 106 -29.06 13.52 35.35
CA ASP A 106 -27.86 13.86 34.56
C ASP A 106 -26.73 12.91 34.87
N VAL A 107 -26.61 12.47 36.13
CA VAL A 107 -25.61 11.45 36.52
C VAL A 107 -25.90 10.11 35.87
N VAL A 108 -27.18 9.69 35.83
CA VAL A 108 -27.58 8.42 35.21
C VAL A 108 -27.35 8.44 33.70
N GLU A 109 -27.67 9.56 33.03
CA GLU A 109 -27.44 9.70 31.58
C GLU A 109 -25.96 9.77 31.22
N MET A 110 -25.11 10.35 32.06
CA MET A 110 -23.65 10.44 31.83
C MET A 110 -22.89 9.21 32.32
N ALA A 111 -23.42 8.41 33.25
CA ALA A 111 -22.75 7.28 33.84
C ALA A 111 -22.29 6.21 32.82
N GLY A 112 -22.90 6.15 31.64
CA GLY A 112 -22.50 5.31 30.55
C GLY A 112 -21.45 5.93 29.59
N GLU A 113 -21.18 7.23 29.73
CA GLU A 113 -20.31 7.99 28.81
C GLU A 113 -19.00 8.42 29.45
N VAL A 114 -18.92 8.46 30.80
CA VAL A 114 -17.73 8.89 31.59
C VAL A 114 -17.16 7.74 32.42
N ASP A 115 -15.88 7.82 32.72
CA ASP A 115 -15.14 6.84 33.52
C ASP A 115 -15.13 7.20 35.02
N GLY A 116 -15.49 8.45 35.37
CA GLY A 116 -15.60 8.90 36.73
C GLY A 116 -16.10 10.33 36.92
N PHE A 117 -16.38 10.66 38.17
CA PHE A 117 -16.83 11.98 38.55
C PHE A 117 -15.89 12.62 39.57
N VAL A 118 -15.64 13.91 39.41
CA VAL A 118 -14.88 14.75 40.35
C VAL A 118 -15.84 15.75 40.97
N TYR A 119 -16.16 15.59 42.28
CA TYR A 119 -16.96 16.54 43.05
C TYR A 119 -16.01 17.39 43.91
N LEU A 120 -15.73 18.58 43.40
CA LEU A 120 -14.85 19.50 44.11
C LEU A 120 -15.41 19.82 45.51
N GLY A 121 -14.53 19.76 46.52
CA GLY A 121 -14.89 19.92 47.92
C GLY A 121 -15.42 18.68 48.66
N GLN A 122 -15.65 17.56 47.96
CA GLN A 122 -16.04 16.29 48.61
C GLN A 122 -14.86 15.42 49.01
N GLN A 123 -13.84 15.35 48.14
CA GLN A 123 -12.59 14.69 48.40
C GLN A 123 -11.45 15.67 48.13
N THR A 124 -10.24 15.29 48.58
CA THR A 124 -9.06 16.13 48.36
C THR A 124 -8.65 16.13 46.91
N PRO A 125 -8.14 17.24 46.36
CA PRO A 125 -7.58 17.28 45.00
C PRO A 125 -6.54 16.21 44.76
N THR A 126 -5.69 15.89 45.73
CA THR A 126 -4.70 14.83 45.67
C THR A 126 -5.31 13.44 45.44
N PHE A 127 -6.48 13.17 46.07
CA PHE A 127 -7.18 11.89 45.87
C PHE A 127 -7.69 11.74 44.43
N TYR A 128 -8.34 12.74 43.90
CA TYR A 128 -8.82 12.73 42.54
C TYR A 128 -7.67 12.71 41.53
N ALA A 129 -6.61 13.46 41.74
CA ALA A 129 -5.40 13.43 40.90
C ALA A 129 -4.82 12.02 40.79
N LYS A 130 -4.73 11.27 41.90
CA LYS A 130 -4.28 9.87 41.86
C LYS A 130 -5.20 8.96 41.06
N GLN A 131 -6.50 9.13 41.15
CA GLN A 131 -7.46 8.33 40.37
C GLN A 131 -7.35 8.62 38.86
N ILE A 132 -7.30 9.89 38.48
CA ILE A 132 -7.20 10.35 37.10
C ILE A 132 -5.86 9.85 36.49
N VAL A 133 -4.76 10.05 37.19
CA VAL A 133 -3.43 9.58 36.75
C VAL A 133 -3.42 8.04 36.63
N SER A 134 -4.02 7.33 37.58
CA SER A 134 -4.12 5.87 37.50
C SER A 134 -4.93 5.42 36.27
N SER A 135 -6.03 6.12 35.97
CA SER A 135 -6.81 5.80 34.77
C SER A 135 -6.04 6.09 33.47
N ALA A 136 -5.30 7.22 33.40
CA ALA A 136 -4.43 7.55 32.27
C ALA A 136 -3.31 6.51 32.08
N VAL A 137 -2.67 6.07 33.16
CA VAL A 137 -1.64 5.00 33.11
C VAL A 137 -2.24 3.66 32.65
N ASN A 138 -3.41 3.28 33.16
CA ASN A 138 -4.06 2.04 32.75
C ASN A 138 -4.50 2.08 31.29
N TYR A 139 -4.98 3.24 30.83
CA TYR A 139 -5.27 3.47 29.43
C TYR A 139 -4.01 3.33 28.58
N GLY A 140 -2.91 4.01 28.94
CA GLY A 140 -1.62 3.88 28.26
C GLY A 140 -1.16 2.42 28.14
N LYS A 141 -1.29 1.63 29.22
CA LYS A 141 -0.99 0.18 29.17
C LYS A 141 -1.85 -0.58 28.15
N SER A 142 -3.13 -0.20 28.00
CA SER A 142 -4.04 -0.84 27.06
C SER A 142 -3.74 -0.51 25.59
N LEU A 143 -3.01 0.58 25.34
CA LEU A 143 -2.57 0.99 24.01
C LEU A 143 -1.35 0.22 23.52
N LEU A 144 -0.55 -0.34 24.41
CA LEU A 144 0.67 -1.06 24.04
C LEU A 144 0.34 -2.44 23.46
N PRO A 145 0.78 -2.73 22.23
CA PRO A 145 0.71 -4.07 21.69
C PRO A 145 1.80 -4.96 22.30
N PRO A 146 1.69 -6.30 22.20
CA PRO A 146 2.49 -7.24 22.98
C PRO A 146 4.01 -7.10 22.83
N PHE A 147 4.50 -7.00 21.58
CA PHE A 147 5.94 -6.95 21.32
C PHE A 147 6.53 -5.59 21.65
N PHE A 148 5.89 -4.52 21.17
CA PHE A 148 6.36 -3.16 21.47
C PHE A 148 6.33 -2.85 22.95
N GLY A 149 5.29 -3.28 23.67
CA GLY A 149 5.21 -3.15 25.12
C GLY A 149 6.32 -3.92 25.84
N GLY A 150 6.60 -5.15 25.39
CA GLY A 150 7.72 -5.95 25.90
C GLY A 150 9.09 -5.29 25.66
N MET A 151 9.29 -4.74 24.46
CA MET A 151 10.52 -4.02 24.11
C MET A 151 10.74 -2.77 24.96
N MET A 152 9.67 -1.98 25.19
CA MET A 152 9.75 -0.80 26.09
C MET A 152 10.08 -1.18 27.53
N ALA A 153 9.52 -2.28 28.02
CA ALA A 153 9.82 -2.77 29.39
C ALA A 153 11.27 -3.23 29.50
N TYR A 154 11.76 -3.95 28.50
CA TYR A 154 13.14 -4.42 28.43
C TYR A 154 14.14 -3.25 28.39
N ASP A 155 13.91 -2.22 27.58
CA ASP A 155 14.75 -1.01 27.54
C ASP A 155 14.79 -0.32 28.92
N GLY A 156 13.65 -0.31 29.63
CA GLY A 156 13.52 0.25 30.96
C GLY A 156 14.34 -0.48 32.04
N GLU A 157 14.70 -1.75 31.84
CA GLU A 157 15.54 -2.55 32.78
C GLU A 157 17.03 -2.18 32.68
N ALA A 158 17.42 -1.45 31.62
CA ALA A 158 18.78 -1.00 31.36
C ALA A 158 19.83 -2.14 31.39
N ASN A 159 19.52 -3.25 30.74
CA ASN A 159 20.38 -4.41 30.64
C ASN A 159 21.74 -4.08 30.01
N ILE A 160 22.81 -4.72 30.47
CA ILE A 160 24.16 -4.53 29.92
C ILE A 160 24.41 -5.63 28.89
N ALA A 161 24.38 -5.27 27.61
CA ALA A 161 24.56 -6.19 26.48
C ALA A 161 26.06 -6.54 26.29
N PHE A 162 26.36 -7.82 26.08
CA PHE A 162 27.61 -8.35 25.56
C PHE A 162 27.42 -9.23 24.35
N ASP A 163 26.21 -9.21 23.78
CA ASP A 163 25.78 -9.89 22.57
C ASP A 163 25.81 -8.95 21.36
N CYS A 164 25.30 -9.40 20.19
CA CYS A 164 25.06 -8.53 19.05
C CYS A 164 23.75 -7.70 19.25
N PRO A 165 23.58 -6.56 18.56
CA PRO A 165 24.46 -5.95 17.57
C PRO A 165 25.70 -5.27 18.15
N GLY A 166 26.82 -5.33 17.40
CA GLY A 166 28.12 -4.83 17.85
C GLY A 166 28.19 -3.34 18.20
N HIS A 167 27.16 -2.54 17.89
CA HIS A 167 27.11 -1.13 18.31
C HIS A 167 26.73 -0.98 19.81
N GLN A 168 26.25 -2.04 20.46
CA GLN A 168 26.00 -2.10 21.92
C GLN A 168 25.17 -0.89 22.40
N GLY A 169 23.91 -0.80 21.99
CA GLY A 169 23.03 0.35 22.30
C GLY A 169 23.56 1.69 21.76
N GLY A 170 24.31 1.66 20.67
CA GLY A 170 24.87 2.86 20.01
C GLY A 170 26.21 3.32 20.59
N GLN A 171 26.76 2.65 21.60
CA GLN A 171 28.03 3.07 22.25
C GLN A 171 29.22 3.07 21.26
N PHE A 172 29.23 2.17 20.27
CA PHE A 172 30.27 2.14 19.24
C PHE A 172 30.28 3.45 18.42
N TYR A 173 29.13 3.96 18.04
CA TYR A 173 29.03 5.21 17.27
C TYR A 173 29.57 6.41 18.07
N ARG A 174 29.39 6.43 19.38
CA ARG A 174 29.85 7.52 20.24
C ARG A 174 31.39 7.60 20.38
N LYS A 175 32.13 6.61 19.84
CA LYS A 175 33.59 6.56 19.90
C LYS A 175 34.29 7.35 18.78
N SER A 176 33.54 7.91 17.80
CA SER A 176 34.11 8.67 16.70
C SER A 176 33.26 9.89 16.35
N PRO A 177 33.87 10.96 15.76
CA PRO A 177 33.08 12.13 15.35
C PRO A 177 31.98 11.82 14.35
N ALA A 178 32.22 11.00 13.33
CA ALA A 178 31.22 10.58 12.36
C ALA A 178 30.09 9.79 13.01
N GLY A 179 30.43 8.86 13.92
CA GLY A 179 29.44 8.08 14.68
C GLY A 179 28.60 8.95 15.61
N GLN A 180 29.21 9.98 16.25
CA GLN A 180 28.45 10.93 17.07
C GLN A 180 27.38 11.69 16.29
N LEU A 181 27.67 12.09 15.05
CA LEU A 181 26.67 12.74 14.19
C LEU A 181 25.50 11.79 13.91
N PHE A 182 25.80 10.54 13.58
CA PHE A 182 24.80 9.51 13.32
C PHE A 182 23.95 9.20 14.57
N PHE A 183 24.58 9.00 15.72
CA PHE A 183 23.90 8.76 16.98
C PHE A 183 22.97 9.90 17.39
N LYS A 184 23.47 11.15 17.30
CA LYS A 184 22.67 12.33 17.65
C LYS A 184 21.50 12.56 16.70
N TYR A 185 21.68 12.25 15.41
CA TYR A 185 20.64 12.43 14.40
C TYR A 185 19.46 11.47 14.62
N PHE A 186 19.72 10.18 14.91
CA PHE A 186 18.67 9.19 15.10
C PHE A 186 18.15 9.11 16.54
N GLY A 187 18.90 9.59 17.52
CA GLY A 187 18.55 9.48 18.93
C GLY A 187 18.92 8.12 19.54
N GLU A 188 18.96 8.04 20.87
CA GLU A 188 19.43 6.87 21.60
C GLU A 188 18.49 5.67 21.48
N SER A 189 17.17 5.92 21.54
CA SER A 189 16.17 4.86 21.65
C SER A 189 16.22 3.85 20.51
N ILE A 190 16.52 4.29 19.26
CA ILE A 190 16.58 3.35 18.13
C ILE A 190 17.73 2.34 18.30
N PHE A 191 18.87 2.78 18.84
CA PHE A 191 20.03 1.92 19.07
C PHE A 191 19.88 1.02 20.30
N ARG A 192 19.20 1.51 21.34
CA ARG A 192 18.89 0.72 22.54
C ARG A 192 17.91 -0.41 22.25
N ASN A 193 17.02 -0.20 21.33
CA ASN A 193 15.99 -1.16 20.93
C ASN A 193 16.38 -2.02 19.73
N ASP A 194 17.57 -1.85 19.16
CA ASP A 194 18.13 -2.79 18.20
C ASP A 194 18.80 -3.94 18.95
N LEU A 195 18.02 -4.98 19.19
CA LEU A 195 18.31 -6.10 20.08
C LEU A 195 18.61 -7.39 19.30
N CYS A 196 18.89 -8.47 19.99
CA CYS A 196 19.22 -9.76 19.40
C CYS A 196 18.35 -10.89 19.98
N ASN A 197 18.08 -11.93 19.20
CA ASN A 197 17.43 -13.17 19.64
C ASN A 197 18.18 -13.92 20.76
N ALA A 198 19.40 -13.52 21.08
CA ALA A 198 20.15 -14.11 22.20
C ALA A 198 19.48 -13.83 23.53
N ASP A 199 18.73 -12.73 23.64
CA ASP A 199 17.94 -12.46 24.83
C ASP A 199 16.61 -13.21 24.82
N VAL A 200 16.41 -14.06 25.81
CA VAL A 200 15.24 -14.94 25.91
C VAL A 200 13.98 -14.25 26.46
N ASP A 201 14.11 -13.05 27.04
CA ASP A 201 12.99 -12.36 27.68
C ASP A 201 11.99 -11.81 26.63
N LEU A 202 12.46 -11.46 25.42
CA LEU A 202 11.61 -11.05 24.31
C LEU A 202 11.15 -12.21 23.40
N GLY A 203 11.57 -13.43 23.72
CA GLY A 203 11.29 -14.63 22.91
C GLY A 203 12.10 -14.68 21.61
N ASP A 204 11.92 -15.76 20.87
CA ASP A 204 12.59 -15.96 19.59
C ASP A 204 11.62 -15.64 18.43
N LEU A 205 11.97 -14.66 17.61
CA LEU A 205 11.15 -14.21 16.49
C LEU A 205 11.07 -15.27 15.36
N LEU A 206 12.09 -16.13 15.22
CA LEU A 206 12.19 -17.12 14.14
C LEU A 206 11.38 -18.38 14.41
N ILE A 207 11.26 -18.76 15.68
CA ILE A 207 10.46 -19.91 16.13
C ILE A 207 9.13 -19.50 16.75
N HIS A 208 8.84 -18.21 16.73
CA HIS A 208 7.57 -17.62 17.17
C HIS A 208 7.27 -17.90 18.65
N GLU A 209 8.14 -17.44 19.54
CA GLU A 209 7.96 -17.53 21.00
C GLU A 209 7.79 -16.14 21.65
N GLY A 210 7.32 -16.14 22.89
CA GLY A 210 7.21 -14.96 23.75
C GLY A 210 6.31 -13.85 23.18
N PRO A 211 6.62 -12.56 23.43
CA PRO A 211 5.86 -11.42 22.94
C PRO A 211 5.70 -11.38 21.41
N ALA A 212 6.66 -11.94 20.66
CA ALA A 212 6.62 -11.99 19.21
C ALA A 212 5.46 -12.84 18.67
N VAL A 213 5.20 -14.01 19.25
CA VAL A 213 4.05 -14.83 18.82
C VAL A 213 2.73 -14.18 19.23
N GLU A 214 2.67 -13.51 20.38
CA GLU A 214 1.45 -12.82 20.80
C GLU A 214 1.13 -11.63 19.88
N ALA A 215 2.14 -10.87 19.44
CA ALA A 215 1.99 -9.83 18.44
C ALA A 215 1.40 -10.38 17.11
N GLN A 216 1.94 -11.49 16.63
CA GLN A 216 1.46 -12.12 15.39
C GLN A 216 0.03 -12.71 15.54
N LYS A 217 -0.32 -13.25 16.71
CA LYS A 217 -1.70 -13.69 17.04
C LYS A 217 -2.66 -12.49 17.08
N GLN A 218 -2.24 -11.39 17.69
CA GLN A 218 -3.03 -10.16 17.71
C GLN A 218 -3.26 -9.64 16.30
N ALA A 219 -2.23 -9.56 15.47
CA ALA A 219 -2.35 -9.18 14.07
C ALA A 219 -3.30 -10.11 13.30
N ALA A 220 -3.17 -11.44 13.48
CA ALA A 220 -4.06 -12.41 12.85
C ALA A 220 -5.53 -12.14 13.22
N ARG A 221 -5.84 -11.94 14.49
CA ARG A 221 -7.19 -11.61 14.97
C ARG A 221 -7.73 -10.31 14.35
N ILE A 222 -6.91 -9.25 14.32
CA ILE A 222 -7.31 -7.94 13.81
C ILE A 222 -7.58 -7.99 12.31
N PHE A 223 -6.73 -8.66 11.53
CA PHE A 223 -6.88 -8.80 10.08
C PHE A 223 -7.88 -9.89 9.65
N GLY A 224 -8.26 -10.81 10.55
CA GLY A 224 -9.20 -11.91 10.24
C GLY A 224 -8.53 -13.15 9.65
N ALA A 225 -7.26 -13.35 9.92
CA ALA A 225 -6.48 -14.52 9.53
C ALA A 225 -6.45 -15.59 10.63
N ASP A 226 -6.14 -16.84 10.26
CA ASP A 226 -5.86 -17.90 11.24
C ASP A 226 -4.44 -17.72 11.83
N ARG A 227 -3.51 -17.26 10.99
CA ARG A 227 -2.12 -16.96 11.39
C ARG A 227 -1.56 -15.77 10.62
N THR A 228 -0.69 -15.03 11.28
CA THR A 228 0.11 -13.95 10.67
C THR A 228 1.58 -14.19 10.93
N TYR A 229 2.41 -13.90 9.92
CA TYR A 229 3.87 -13.93 10.01
C TYR A 229 4.41 -12.55 9.67
N PHE A 230 5.20 -11.97 10.57
CA PHE A 230 5.87 -10.70 10.32
C PHE A 230 7.16 -10.91 9.55
N ILE A 231 7.33 -10.15 8.48
CA ILE A 231 8.46 -10.27 7.54
C ILE A 231 9.18 -8.92 7.46
N LEU A 232 10.49 -8.94 7.71
CA LEU A 232 11.31 -7.73 7.81
C LEU A 232 12.10 -7.42 6.53
N ASN A 233 11.73 -8.02 5.40
CA ASN A 233 12.44 -7.84 4.13
C ASN A 233 11.48 -7.65 2.95
N GLY A 234 10.36 -6.96 3.21
CA GLY A 234 9.36 -6.57 2.22
C GLY A 234 8.52 -7.72 1.68
N THR A 235 7.43 -7.38 0.99
CA THR A 235 6.56 -8.36 0.34
C THR A 235 7.30 -9.17 -0.74
N SER A 236 8.41 -8.69 -1.25
CA SER A 236 9.27 -9.49 -2.13
C SER A 236 9.74 -10.78 -1.45
N THR A 237 10.07 -10.73 -0.16
CA THR A 237 10.39 -11.92 0.64
C THR A 237 9.12 -12.68 1.01
N SER A 238 8.05 -12.02 1.43
CA SER A 238 6.77 -12.67 1.74
C SER A 238 6.27 -13.54 0.58
N ASN A 239 6.31 -13.03 -0.64
CA ASN A 239 5.92 -13.75 -1.85
C ASN A 239 6.80 -14.99 -2.11
N LYS A 240 8.12 -14.88 -1.90
CA LYS A 240 9.06 -16.01 -2.05
C LYS A 240 8.82 -17.07 -0.98
N VAL A 241 8.59 -16.67 0.27
CA VAL A 241 8.26 -17.57 1.38
C VAL A 241 7.02 -18.39 1.05
N VAL A 242 5.91 -17.75 0.66
CA VAL A 242 4.67 -18.46 0.30
C VAL A 242 4.91 -19.39 -0.89
N ALA A 243 5.52 -18.89 -1.96
CA ALA A 243 5.78 -19.69 -3.16
C ALA A 243 6.59 -20.95 -2.84
N ASN A 244 7.68 -20.82 -2.07
CA ASN A 244 8.57 -21.95 -1.74
C ASN A 244 7.98 -22.87 -0.64
N ALA A 245 7.02 -22.41 0.16
CA ALA A 245 6.28 -23.25 1.12
C ALA A 245 5.25 -24.16 0.44
N VAL A 246 4.70 -23.71 -0.71
CA VAL A 246 3.55 -24.35 -1.36
C VAL A 246 3.93 -25.11 -2.62
N LEU A 247 4.86 -24.59 -3.44
CA LEU A 247 5.20 -25.09 -4.77
C LEU A 247 6.45 -25.94 -4.76
N ARG A 248 6.48 -26.91 -5.66
CA ARG A 248 7.66 -27.69 -6.06
C ARG A 248 7.83 -27.65 -7.58
N SER A 249 8.98 -28.08 -8.04
CA SER A 249 9.29 -28.12 -9.47
C SER A 249 8.25 -28.92 -10.24
N GLY A 250 7.74 -28.33 -11.32
CA GLY A 250 6.73 -28.90 -12.21
C GLY A 250 5.29 -28.73 -11.74
N ASP A 251 4.99 -28.19 -10.56
CA ASP A 251 3.62 -27.86 -10.19
C ASP A 251 3.04 -26.80 -11.13
N LEU A 252 1.72 -26.85 -11.39
CA LEU A 252 1.04 -25.80 -12.15
C LEU A 252 0.68 -24.66 -11.21
N VAL A 253 0.98 -23.45 -11.63
CA VAL A 253 0.60 -22.23 -10.95
C VAL A 253 -0.25 -21.35 -11.88
N LEU A 254 -1.45 -20.98 -11.42
CA LEU A 254 -2.27 -19.99 -12.11
C LEU A 254 -1.67 -18.62 -11.81
N PHE A 255 -1.31 -17.85 -12.84
CA PHE A 255 -0.41 -16.73 -12.65
C PHE A 255 -0.91 -15.46 -13.34
N ASP A 256 -1.30 -14.46 -12.54
CA ASP A 256 -1.66 -13.13 -13.04
C ASP A 256 -0.44 -12.48 -13.69
N ARG A 257 -0.56 -12.06 -14.94
CA ARG A 257 0.56 -11.40 -15.67
C ARG A 257 0.93 -10.05 -15.06
N ASN A 258 0.09 -9.46 -14.22
CA ASN A 258 0.40 -8.26 -13.43
C ASN A 258 1.28 -8.54 -12.20
N ASN A 259 1.56 -9.80 -11.87
CA ASN A 259 2.32 -10.14 -10.69
C ASN A 259 3.69 -9.43 -10.65
N HIS A 260 4.03 -8.96 -9.46
CA HIS A 260 5.33 -8.37 -9.19
C HIS A 260 6.48 -9.37 -9.46
N LYS A 261 7.64 -8.87 -9.88
CA LYS A 261 8.84 -9.69 -10.20
C LYS A 261 9.20 -10.71 -9.12
N SER A 262 8.91 -10.43 -7.84
CA SER A 262 9.20 -11.37 -6.74
C SER A 262 8.44 -12.68 -6.82
N LEU A 263 7.21 -12.67 -7.36
CA LEU A 263 6.44 -13.88 -7.61
C LEU A 263 7.00 -14.68 -8.79
N HIS A 264 7.43 -14.03 -9.87
CA HIS A 264 8.16 -14.69 -10.95
C HIS A 264 9.43 -15.36 -10.42
N GLN A 265 10.21 -14.66 -9.60
CA GLN A 265 11.42 -15.20 -8.99
C GLN A 265 11.12 -16.35 -8.02
N GLY A 266 10.16 -16.19 -7.11
CA GLY A 266 9.82 -17.19 -6.08
C GLY A 266 9.16 -18.43 -6.67
N ALA A 267 8.10 -18.26 -7.44
CA ALA A 267 7.29 -19.37 -7.94
C ALA A 267 7.91 -20.05 -9.16
N LEU A 268 8.46 -19.29 -10.11
CA LEU A 268 8.88 -19.84 -11.40
C LEU A 268 10.36 -20.18 -11.44
N VAL A 269 11.22 -19.31 -10.89
CA VAL A 269 12.68 -19.54 -10.90
C VAL A 269 13.09 -20.42 -9.73
N GLN A 270 12.78 -20.03 -8.48
CA GLN A 270 13.24 -20.80 -7.30
C GLN A 270 12.47 -22.11 -7.14
N ALA A 271 11.15 -22.07 -7.08
CA ALA A 271 10.35 -23.29 -6.92
C ALA A 271 10.28 -24.12 -8.21
N GLY A 272 10.44 -23.52 -9.39
CA GLY A 272 10.41 -24.23 -10.68
C GLY A 272 9.00 -24.65 -11.11
N ALA A 273 7.97 -23.93 -10.71
CA ALA A 273 6.61 -24.17 -11.15
C ALA A 273 6.39 -23.73 -12.60
N ILE A 274 5.39 -24.31 -13.25
CA ILE A 274 4.97 -24.01 -14.63
C ILE A 274 3.80 -23.03 -14.57
N PRO A 275 3.93 -21.79 -15.10
CA PRO A 275 2.88 -20.81 -15.06
C PRO A 275 1.83 -21.03 -16.15
N ILE A 276 0.54 -20.95 -15.78
CA ILE A 276 -0.55 -20.72 -16.72
C ILE A 276 -0.91 -19.24 -16.59
N TYR A 277 -0.48 -18.43 -17.54
CA TYR A 277 -0.63 -16.98 -17.49
C TYR A 277 -2.03 -16.51 -17.81
N LEU A 278 -2.51 -15.59 -16.99
CA LEU A 278 -3.75 -14.85 -17.21
C LEU A 278 -3.45 -13.52 -17.92
N PRO A 279 -4.11 -13.24 -19.05
CA PRO A 279 -3.95 -11.97 -19.76
C PRO A 279 -4.60 -10.84 -18.96
N THR A 280 -4.00 -9.64 -19.04
CA THR A 280 -4.44 -8.48 -18.29
C THR A 280 -4.64 -7.26 -19.18
N ALA A 281 -5.49 -6.36 -18.74
CA ALA A 281 -5.81 -5.16 -19.48
C ALA A 281 -4.81 -4.02 -19.20
N ARG A 282 -4.67 -3.15 -20.19
CA ARG A 282 -4.11 -1.81 -20.07
C ARG A 282 -5.07 -0.85 -20.76
N ASN A 283 -5.35 0.28 -20.11
CA ASN A 283 -6.14 1.32 -20.77
C ASN A 283 -5.23 2.26 -21.61
N SER A 284 -5.85 3.18 -22.32
CA SER A 284 -5.12 4.10 -23.21
C SER A 284 -4.22 5.09 -22.46
N PHE A 285 -4.41 5.29 -21.16
CA PHE A 285 -3.58 6.17 -20.32
C PHE A 285 -2.33 5.47 -19.76
N GLY A 286 -2.11 4.18 -20.08
CA GLY A 286 -1.03 3.36 -19.56
C GLY A 286 -1.35 2.68 -18.23
N MET A 287 -2.56 2.82 -17.70
CA MET A 287 -2.91 2.27 -16.39
C MET A 287 -3.17 0.76 -16.45
N ILE A 288 -2.80 0.10 -15.36
CA ILE A 288 -2.89 -1.35 -15.21
C ILE A 288 -4.32 -1.74 -14.84
N GLY A 289 -4.95 -2.52 -15.68
CA GLY A 289 -6.26 -3.12 -15.44
C GLY A 289 -6.18 -4.53 -14.86
N ALA A 290 -7.34 -5.14 -14.70
CA ALA A 290 -7.50 -6.48 -14.19
C ALA A 290 -7.26 -7.56 -15.26
N VAL A 291 -7.24 -8.81 -14.83
CA VAL A 291 -7.31 -10.00 -15.68
C VAL A 291 -8.59 -9.95 -16.51
N ASP A 292 -8.53 -10.38 -17.74
CA ASP A 292 -9.71 -10.48 -18.60
C ASP A 292 -10.74 -11.42 -17.97
N TRP A 293 -12.00 -10.97 -17.86
CA TRP A 293 -13.03 -11.77 -17.19
C TRP A 293 -13.21 -13.17 -17.79
N ALA A 294 -13.13 -13.27 -19.12
CA ALA A 294 -13.26 -14.52 -19.84
C ALA A 294 -12.11 -15.53 -19.52
N ALA A 295 -10.97 -15.06 -19.06
CA ALA A 295 -9.85 -15.91 -18.71
C ALA A 295 -10.05 -16.67 -17.37
N TRP A 296 -11.03 -16.27 -16.56
CA TRP A 296 -11.42 -17.00 -15.36
C TRP A 296 -12.29 -18.23 -15.63
N GLU A 297 -12.77 -18.43 -16.86
CA GLU A 297 -13.61 -19.58 -17.19
C GLU A 297 -12.81 -20.88 -17.14
N GLU A 298 -13.34 -21.89 -16.43
CA GLU A 298 -12.69 -23.18 -16.22
C GLU A 298 -12.29 -23.84 -17.54
N SER A 299 -13.16 -23.78 -18.55
CA SER A 299 -12.89 -24.34 -19.88
C SER A 299 -11.70 -23.67 -20.56
N TRP A 300 -11.54 -22.35 -20.37
CA TRP A 300 -10.39 -21.60 -20.88
C TRP A 300 -9.11 -22.04 -20.16
N LEU A 301 -9.15 -22.14 -18.84
CA LEU A 301 -8.00 -22.53 -18.01
C LEU A 301 -7.53 -23.97 -18.33
N ARG A 302 -8.45 -24.93 -18.43
CA ARG A 302 -8.12 -26.30 -18.76
C ARG A 302 -7.52 -26.44 -20.16
N ARG A 303 -8.05 -25.73 -21.14
CA ARG A 303 -7.49 -25.66 -22.49
C ARG A 303 -6.06 -25.09 -22.48
N LYS A 304 -5.80 -24.03 -21.68
CA LYS A 304 -4.45 -23.47 -21.55
C LYS A 304 -3.45 -24.46 -20.95
N ILE A 305 -3.85 -25.35 -20.06
CA ILE A 305 -3.00 -26.44 -19.57
C ILE A 305 -2.70 -27.45 -20.71
N GLU A 306 -3.72 -27.83 -21.49
CA GLU A 306 -3.57 -28.75 -22.62
C GLU A 306 -2.63 -28.22 -23.70
N GLU A 307 -2.76 -26.92 -24.03
CA GLU A 307 -1.96 -26.24 -25.05
C GLU A 307 -0.52 -25.93 -24.59
N HIS A 308 -0.23 -25.93 -23.27
CA HIS A 308 1.02 -25.42 -22.74
C HIS A 308 2.22 -26.33 -23.10
N PRO A 309 3.29 -25.81 -23.78
CA PRO A 309 4.35 -26.67 -24.31
C PRO A 309 5.19 -27.34 -23.20
N LEU A 310 5.35 -26.71 -22.04
CA LEU A 310 6.11 -27.27 -20.92
C LEU A 310 5.33 -28.28 -20.06
N VAL A 311 4.02 -28.44 -20.29
CA VAL A 311 3.21 -29.46 -19.61
C VAL A 311 3.26 -30.77 -20.38
N SER A 312 4.09 -31.70 -19.95
CA SER A 312 4.26 -33.00 -20.61
C SER A 312 3.05 -33.93 -20.43
N ASP A 313 2.48 -33.96 -19.20
CA ASP A 313 1.28 -34.76 -18.91
C ASP A 313 0.01 -33.88 -19.08
N LYS A 314 -0.64 -34.01 -20.22
CA LYS A 314 -1.86 -33.26 -20.56
C LYS A 314 -3.09 -33.69 -19.72
N ASN A 315 -3.06 -34.86 -19.07
CA ASN A 315 -4.14 -35.29 -18.17
C ASN A 315 -4.28 -34.39 -16.93
N ARG A 316 -3.25 -33.61 -16.60
CA ARG A 316 -3.34 -32.60 -15.53
C ARG A 316 -4.45 -31.59 -15.75
N ALA A 317 -4.83 -31.32 -17.00
CA ALA A 317 -5.98 -30.49 -17.33
C ALA A 317 -7.33 -31.06 -16.82
N LYS A 318 -7.40 -32.40 -16.60
CA LYS A 318 -8.60 -33.08 -16.12
C LYS A 318 -8.64 -33.29 -14.61
N ALA A 319 -7.57 -32.90 -13.90
CA ALA A 319 -7.55 -33.00 -12.44
C ALA A 319 -8.63 -32.12 -11.81
N ASP A 320 -9.21 -32.54 -10.67
CA ASP A 320 -10.20 -31.74 -9.94
C ASP A 320 -9.60 -30.38 -9.55
N ARG A 321 -8.38 -30.38 -9.04
CA ARG A 321 -7.60 -29.19 -8.67
C ARG A 321 -6.27 -29.19 -9.44
N PRO A 322 -6.24 -28.66 -10.66
CA PRO A 322 -5.04 -28.68 -11.48
C PRO A 322 -3.94 -27.73 -10.96
N PHE A 323 -4.32 -26.67 -10.24
CA PHE A 323 -3.40 -25.65 -9.74
C PHE A 323 -3.04 -25.88 -8.28
N ARG A 324 -1.74 -26.02 -7.99
CA ARG A 324 -1.25 -26.06 -6.62
C ARG A 324 -1.38 -24.70 -5.93
N LEU A 325 -1.17 -23.62 -6.68
CA LEU A 325 -1.28 -22.24 -6.22
C LEU A 325 -1.84 -21.37 -7.35
N ALA A 326 -2.69 -20.41 -7.02
CA ALA A 326 -2.97 -19.24 -7.85
C ALA A 326 -2.26 -18.03 -7.23
N CYS A 327 -1.52 -17.26 -8.02
CA CYS A 327 -0.89 -16.01 -7.61
C CYS A 327 -1.61 -14.85 -8.31
N ILE A 328 -2.32 -14.03 -7.55
CA ILE A 328 -3.16 -12.95 -8.07
C ILE A 328 -2.81 -11.66 -7.35
N GLN A 329 -2.57 -10.61 -8.10
CA GLN A 329 -2.38 -9.27 -7.56
C GLN A 329 -3.73 -8.63 -7.24
N LEU A 330 -4.13 -8.58 -5.96
CA LEU A 330 -5.46 -8.11 -5.55
C LEU A 330 -5.75 -6.66 -5.97
N ALA A 331 -4.76 -5.80 -5.84
CA ALA A 331 -4.86 -4.42 -6.33
C ALA A 331 -3.67 -4.12 -7.23
N THR A 332 -3.94 -3.63 -8.43
CA THR A 332 -2.87 -3.19 -9.32
C THR A 332 -2.18 -1.95 -8.75
N TYR A 333 -0.98 -1.67 -9.24
CA TYR A 333 -0.24 -0.47 -8.84
C TYR A 333 -1.09 0.80 -9.01
N ASP A 334 -1.86 0.89 -10.09
CA ASP A 334 -2.70 2.04 -10.42
C ASP A 334 -4.07 2.05 -9.71
N GLY A 335 -4.36 1.03 -8.89
CA GLY A 335 -5.54 1.01 -8.03
C GLY A 335 -6.76 0.32 -8.61
N THR A 336 -6.61 -0.58 -9.58
CA THR A 336 -7.69 -1.51 -9.94
C THR A 336 -7.77 -2.60 -8.88
N ILE A 337 -8.88 -2.71 -8.16
CA ILE A 337 -9.10 -3.70 -7.09
C ILE A 337 -10.07 -4.76 -7.59
N TYR A 338 -9.75 -6.05 -7.37
CA TYR A 338 -10.65 -7.16 -7.70
C TYR A 338 -11.72 -7.39 -6.63
N ASN A 339 -12.89 -7.81 -7.04
CA ASN A 339 -13.86 -8.44 -6.17
C ASN A 339 -13.43 -9.88 -5.89
N VAL A 340 -12.91 -10.12 -4.70
CA VAL A 340 -12.36 -11.42 -4.29
C VAL A 340 -13.41 -12.51 -4.35
N SER A 341 -14.63 -12.23 -3.91
CA SER A 341 -15.73 -13.22 -3.90
C SER A 341 -16.02 -13.74 -5.30
N GLN A 342 -16.14 -12.83 -6.29
CA GLN A 342 -16.40 -13.20 -7.69
C GLN A 342 -15.26 -14.01 -8.32
N VAL A 343 -14.00 -13.64 -8.03
CA VAL A 343 -12.85 -14.41 -8.53
C VAL A 343 -12.81 -15.81 -7.88
N MET A 344 -13.05 -15.87 -6.56
CA MET A 344 -13.05 -17.14 -5.83
C MET A 344 -14.16 -18.11 -6.30
N GLU A 345 -15.33 -17.60 -6.69
CA GLU A 345 -16.39 -18.40 -7.32
C GLU A 345 -15.92 -19.06 -8.62
N LYS A 346 -15.05 -18.38 -9.40
CA LYS A 346 -14.53 -18.89 -10.67
C LYS A 346 -13.40 -19.90 -10.51
N ILE A 347 -12.47 -19.67 -9.61
CA ILE A 347 -11.23 -20.46 -9.55
C ILE A 347 -11.01 -21.21 -8.23
N GLY A 348 -11.81 -20.96 -7.20
CA GLY A 348 -11.57 -21.56 -5.88
C GLY A 348 -11.55 -23.10 -5.88
N HIS A 349 -12.46 -23.71 -6.64
CA HIS A 349 -12.51 -25.17 -6.77
C HIS A 349 -11.38 -25.77 -7.61
N LEU A 350 -10.63 -24.95 -8.38
CA LEU A 350 -9.51 -25.40 -9.24
C LEU A 350 -8.14 -25.31 -8.55
N CYS A 351 -8.05 -24.69 -7.39
CA CYS A 351 -6.79 -24.39 -6.71
C CYS A 351 -6.70 -25.07 -5.34
N ASP A 352 -5.51 -25.55 -4.96
CA ASP A 352 -5.25 -25.95 -3.57
C ASP A 352 -5.12 -24.73 -2.65
N TYR A 353 -4.44 -23.70 -3.14
CA TYR A 353 -4.24 -22.41 -2.46
C TYR A 353 -4.41 -21.25 -3.43
N VAL A 354 -4.79 -20.08 -2.89
CA VAL A 354 -4.76 -18.81 -3.59
C VAL A 354 -3.93 -17.83 -2.76
N LEU A 355 -2.91 -17.25 -3.38
CA LEU A 355 -2.13 -16.13 -2.86
C LEU A 355 -2.64 -14.83 -3.48
N TRP A 356 -3.14 -13.96 -2.63
CA TRP A 356 -3.49 -12.60 -2.97
C TRP A 356 -2.34 -11.66 -2.61
N ASP A 357 -1.69 -11.08 -3.62
CA ASP A 357 -0.69 -10.03 -3.38
C ASP A 357 -1.42 -8.71 -3.09
N GLU A 358 -1.46 -8.36 -1.82
CA GLU A 358 -2.08 -7.14 -1.28
C GLU A 358 -1.02 -6.06 -0.96
N ALA A 359 0.13 -6.09 -1.61
CA ALA A 359 1.21 -5.13 -1.33
C ALA A 359 0.76 -3.66 -1.43
N TRP A 360 -0.35 -3.38 -2.10
CA TRP A 360 -0.88 -2.04 -2.34
C TRP A 360 -2.28 -1.81 -1.77
N ILE A 361 -2.81 -2.69 -0.91
CA ILE A 361 -4.17 -2.57 -0.40
C ILE A 361 -4.39 -3.29 0.96
N GLY A 362 -3.38 -3.42 1.78
CA GLY A 362 -3.48 -4.14 3.06
C GLY A 362 -4.50 -3.56 4.06
N TYR A 363 -5.14 -2.45 3.76
CA TYR A 363 -6.18 -1.80 4.56
C TYR A 363 -7.63 -2.16 4.19
N ASN A 364 -7.84 -2.94 3.14
CA ASN A 364 -9.18 -3.32 2.64
C ASN A 364 -10.06 -4.08 3.66
N ALA A 365 -9.44 -4.62 4.70
CA ALA A 365 -10.15 -5.29 5.78
C ALA A 365 -10.86 -4.35 6.78
N PHE A 366 -10.59 -3.04 6.74
CA PHE A 366 -10.93 -2.10 7.81
C PHE A 366 -12.00 -1.06 7.47
N HIS A 367 -12.42 -0.96 6.22
CA HIS A 367 -13.45 0.00 5.83
C HIS A 367 -14.58 -0.69 5.04
N PRO A 368 -15.87 -0.40 5.34
CA PRO A 368 -17.00 -1.09 4.71
C PRO A 368 -17.09 -0.91 3.18
N LEU A 369 -16.53 0.14 2.62
CA LEU A 369 -16.45 0.34 1.16
C LEU A 369 -15.78 -0.85 0.45
N PHE A 370 -14.92 -1.61 1.12
CA PHE A 370 -14.21 -2.76 0.54
C PHE A 370 -14.86 -4.11 0.85
N GLU A 371 -16.14 -4.15 1.25
CA GLU A 371 -16.83 -5.42 1.45
C GLU A 371 -16.77 -6.28 0.17
N GLY A 372 -16.38 -7.56 0.31
CA GLY A 372 -16.15 -8.47 -0.81
C GLY A 372 -14.78 -8.34 -1.50
N HIS A 373 -13.94 -7.38 -1.10
CA HIS A 373 -12.63 -7.11 -1.70
C HIS A 373 -11.45 -7.51 -0.80
N SER A 374 -11.70 -8.11 0.38
CA SER A 374 -10.64 -8.61 1.27
C SER A 374 -10.69 -10.13 1.39
N PRO A 375 -9.61 -10.86 1.05
CA PRO A 375 -9.57 -12.31 1.19
C PRO A 375 -9.65 -12.77 2.64
N MET A 376 -9.11 -11.98 3.58
CA MET A 376 -9.15 -12.31 5.01
C MET A 376 -10.53 -12.05 5.64
N ARG A 377 -11.44 -11.38 4.93
CA ARG A 377 -12.83 -11.13 5.37
C ARG A 377 -13.88 -11.92 4.60
N LEU A 378 -13.46 -12.85 3.73
CA LEU A 378 -14.40 -13.76 3.07
C LEU A 378 -15.23 -14.50 4.11
N LYS A 379 -16.53 -14.63 3.83
CA LYS A 379 -17.47 -15.42 4.65
C LYS A 379 -17.54 -16.85 4.08
N ASP A 380 -17.96 -17.79 4.90
CA ASP A 380 -18.36 -19.15 4.50
C ASP A 380 -17.29 -19.97 3.73
N LEU A 381 -16.04 -19.96 4.21
CA LEU A 381 -14.98 -20.83 3.69
C LEU A 381 -15.24 -22.29 4.12
N GLY A 382 -15.71 -23.10 3.18
CA GLY A 382 -15.91 -24.53 3.37
C GLY A 382 -14.64 -25.36 3.11
N ALA A 383 -14.68 -26.65 3.49
CA ALA A 383 -13.55 -27.57 3.32
C ALA A 383 -13.20 -27.86 1.84
N ASP A 384 -14.07 -27.52 0.92
CA ASP A 384 -13.87 -27.58 -0.53
C ASP A 384 -13.19 -26.33 -1.11
N MET A 385 -13.14 -25.21 -0.37
CA MET A 385 -12.47 -23.98 -0.80
C MET A 385 -10.95 -24.12 -0.66
N PRO A 386 -10.16 -23.32 -1.41
CA PRO A 386 -8.70 -23.33 -1.27
C PRO A 386 -8.26 -22.67 0.04
N GLY A 387 -7.07 -23.02 0.52
CA GLY A 387 -6.40 -22.22 1.53
C GLY A 387 -6.02 -20.85 0.96
N LEU A 388 -6.02 -19.83 1.80
CA LEU A 388 -5.73 -18.45 1.40
C LEU A 388 -4.45 -17.94 2.04
N PHE A 389 -3.66 -17.26 1.22
CA PHE A 389 -2.59 -16.38 1.67
C PHE A 389 -2.86 -14.95 1.22
N SER A 390 -2.47 -13.99 2.04
CA SER A 390 -2.37 -12.59 1.67
C SER A 390 -0.99 -12.08 2.05
N THR A 391 -0.31 -11.37 1.15
CA THR A 391 0.98 -10.75 1.40
C THR A 391 0.86 -9.24 1.30
N GLN A 392 1.21 -8.53 2.37
CA GLN A 392 1.00 -7.10 2.51
C GLN A 392 2.31 -6.36 2.74
N SER A 393 2.56 -5.27 2.01
CA SER A 393 3.62 -4.30 2.30
C SER A 393 3.08 -3.27 3.28
N VAL A 394 3.28 -3.51 4.56
CA VAL A 394 2.78 -2.60 5.62
C VAL A 394 3.43 -1.22 5.52
N HIS A 395 4.66 -1.15 5.01
CA HIS A 395 5.38 0.11 4.80
C HIS A 395 4.84 1.00 3.67
N LYS A 396 3.94 0.51 2.80
CA LYS A 396 3.44 1.30 1.66
C LYS A 396 2.28 2.21 2.05
N GLN A 397 1.26 1.66 2.68
CA GLN A 397 0.06 2.40 3.09
C GLN A 397 -0.31 2.20 4.56
N GLY A 398 0.27 1.25 5.26
CA GLY A 398 0.17 1.10 6.71
C GLY A 398 1.28 1.87 7.45
N ALA A 399 1.33 1.71 8.77
CA ALA A 399 2.25 2.43 9.66
C ALA A 399 3.61 1.74 9.87
N GLY A 400 3.99 0.76 9.04
CA GLY A 400 5.26 0.06 9.16
C GLY A 400 6.45 0.84 8.62
N PHE A 401 7.63 0.64 9.20
CA PHE A 401 8.89 1.12 8.63
C PHE A 401 9.16 0.49 7.27
N SER A 402 10.00 1.10 6.43
CA SER A 402 10.43 0.51 5.16
C SER A 402 10.88 -0.93 5.36
N GLN A 403 10.50 -1.83 4.44
CA GLN A 403 10.64 -3.29 4.50
C GLN A 403 9.64 -4.02 5.42
N ALA A 404 8.82 -3.34 6.23
CA ALA A 404 7.77 -3.99 6.99
C ALA A 404 6.76 -4.66 6.07
N SER A 405 6.59 -5.96 6.21
CA SER A 405 5.65 -6.79 5.47
C SER A 405 5.03 -7.85 6.37
N GLN A 406 3.92 -8.41 5.96
CA GLN A 406 3.28 -9.51 6.67
C GLN A 406 2.64 -10.51 5.70
N ILE A 407 2.57 -11.77 6.16
CA ILE A 407 1.86 -12.85 5.47
C ILE A 407 0.70 -13.23 6.37
N HIS A 408 -0.51 -13.11 5.87
CA HIS A 408 -1.70 -13.68 6.48
C HIS A 408 -2.01 -15.02 5.84
N LYS A 409 -2.34 -15.98 6.67
CA LYS A 409 -2.70 -17.33 6.27
C LYS A 409 -4.08 -17.65 6.84
N ARG A 410 -4.98 -18.16 5.98
CA ARG A 410 -6.33 -18.57 6.36
C ARG A 410 -6.66 -19.90 5.70
N ASP A 411 -6.48 -21.00 6.42
CA ASP A 411 -6.61 -22.37 5.90
C ASP A 411 -7.02 -23.41 6.93
N GLU A 412 -7.46 -23.01 8.12
CA GLU A 412 -7.96 -23.95 9.14
C GLU A 412 -9.14 -24.79 8.61
N HIS A 413 -9.93 -24.26 7.68
CA HIS A 413 -11.06 -24.96 7.05
C HIS A 413 -10.62 -26.16 6.19
N ILE A 414 -9.34 -26.28 5.82
CA ILE A 414 -8.78 -27.43 5.11
C ILE A 414 -7.78 -28.22 5.97
N SER A 415 -7.77 -27.98 7.28
CA SER A 415 -6.91 -28.69 8.22
C SER A 415 -7.15 -30.20 8.12
N GLY A 416 -6.06 -30.99 8.19
CA GLY A 416 -6.09 -32.44 8.04
C GLY A 416 -6.20 -32.95 6.60
N GLN A 417 -6.44 -32.10 5.61
CA GLN A 417 -6.38 -32.50 4.19
C GLN A 417 -4.93 -32.62 3.70
N ARG A 418 -4.69 -33.51 2.71
CA ARG A 418 -3.34 -33.70 2.12
C ARG A 418 -2.72 -32.41 1.56
N ARG A 419 -3.56 -31.49 1.11
CA ARG A 419 -3.13 -30.19 0.54
C ARG A 419 -2.75 -29.16 1.60
N PHE A 420 -3.12 -29.36 2.87
CA PHE A 420 -2.85 -28.44 3.98
C PHE A 420 -1.35 -28.26 4.22
N VAL A 421 -0.93 -27.00 4.37
CA VAL A 421 0.45 -26.62 4.69
C VAL A 421 0.54 -26.25 6.17
N GLU A 422 1.01 -27.20 6.98
CA GLU A 422 1.18 -27.00 8.42
C GLU A 422 2.15 -25.86 8.74
N HIS A 423 1.94 -25.22 9.90
CA HIS A 423 2.78 -24.13 10.38
C HIS A 423 4.28 -24.49 10.41
N LYS A 424 4.66 -25.65 10.93
CA LYS A 424 6.08 -26.06 11.01
C LYS A 424 6.72 -26.14 9.61
N ARG A 425 6.03 -26.72 8.64
CA ARG A 425 6.49 -26.80 7.26
C ARG A 425 6.55 -25.43 6.59
N PHE A 426 5.59 -24.56 6.87
CA PHE A 426 5.61 -23.18 6.38
C PHE A 426 6.81 -22.41 6.95
N ASN A 427 7.09 -22.61 8.24
CA ASN A 427 8.22 -21.96 8.93
C ASN A 427 9.58 -22.34 8.35
N GLU A 428 9.77 -23.58 7.87
CA GLU A 428 11.00 -23.96 7.16
C GLU A 428 11.26 -23.08 5.93
N SER A 429 10.21 -22.74 5.16
CA SER A 429 10.35 -21.80 4.06
C SER A 429 10.65 -20.38 4.54
N LEU A 430 10.04 -19.96 5.66
CA LEU A 430 10.35 -18.67 6.27
C LEU A 430 11.84 -18.58 6.64
N LEU A 431 12.36 -19.58 7.34
CA LEU A 431 13.75 -19.62 7.80
C LEU A 431 14.78 -19.57 6.66
N MET A 432 14.44 -20.09 5.47
CA MET A 432 15.31 -19.97 4.29
C MET A 432 15.43 -18.56 3.73
N HIS A 433 14.50 -17.65 4.06
CA HIS A 433 14.39 -16.35 3.41
C HIS A 433 14.60 -15.17 4.35
N VAL A 434 14.73 -15.38 5.64
CA VAL A 434 14.86 -14.32 6.64
C VAL A 434 16.23 -14.34 7.32
N SER A 435 16.65 -13.19 7.84
CA SER A 435 17.86 -13.09 8.68
C SER A 435 17.63 -13.73 10.03
N THR A 436 18.68 -14.34 10.58
CA THR A 436 18.70 -14.79 11.98
C THR A 436 18.88 -13.63 12.97
N SER A 437 19.13 -12.40 12.49
CA SER A 437 19.27 -11.19 13.30
C SER A 437 18.23 -10.16 12.86
N PRO A 438 16.98 -10.29 13.29
CA PRO A 438 15.91 -9.37 12.90
C PRO A 438 16.09 -8.00 13.54
N PHE A 439 15.74 -6.94 12.85
CA PHE A 439 15.72 -5.59 13.38
C PHE A 439 14.46 -5.37 14.23
N TYR A 440 14.61 -5.32 15.55
CA TYR A 440 13.49 -5.27 16.49
C TYR A 440 12.57 -4.05 16.34
N PRO A 441 13.08 -2.81 16.13
CA PRO A 441 12.20 -1.67 15.88
C PRO A 441 11.31 -1.85 14.65
N LEU A 442 11.79 -2.55 13.61
CA LEU A 442 11.00 -2.86 12.43
C LEU A 442 9.88 -3.87 12.75
N PHE A 443 10.19 -4.90 13.53
CA PHE A 443 9.20 -5.86 14.00
C PHE A 443 8.14 -5.19 14.88
N ALA A 444 8.55 -4.30 15.80
CA ALA A 444 7.64 -3.51 16.63
C ALA A 444 6.71 -2.62 15.78
N SER A 445 7.20 -2.07 14.67
CA SER A 445 6.35 -1.26 13.77
C SER A 445 5.19 -2.05 13.16
N LEU A 446 5.36 -3.37 12.94
CA LEU A 446 4.29 -4.27 12.46
C LEU A 446 3.26 -4.53 13.57
N ASP A 447 3.71 -4.71 14.80
CA ASP A 447 2.87 -4.91 15.97
C ASP A 447 2.01 -3.66 16.24
N VAL A 448 2.66 -2.48 16.25
CA VAL A 448 1.96 -1.19 16.39
C VAL A 448 0.98 -0.95 15.24
N ASN A 449 1.36 -1.27 13.99
CA ASN A 449 0.45 -1.16 12.85
C ASN A 449 -0.82 -2.00 13.05
N ALA A 450 -0.69 -3.24 13.53
CA ALA A 450 -1.86 -4.07 13.83
C ALA A 450 -2.75 -3.42 14.90
N LYS A 451 -2.15 -2.91 15.99
CA LYS A 451 -2.87 -2.24 17.07
C LYS A 451 -3.61 -0.98 16.62
N VAL A 452 -2.99 -0.16 15.78
CA VAL A 452 -3.60 1.07 15.20
C VAL A 452 -4.86 0.76 14.40
N HIS A 453 -4.92 -0.40 13.76
CA HIS A 453 -6.08 -0.83 12.97
C HIS A 453 -7.17 -1.55 13.80
N GLU A 454 -7.03 -1.67 15.12
CA GLU A 454 -7.97 -2.38 15.96
C GLU A 454 -9.28 -1.60 16.16
N GLY A 455 -10.40 -2.22 15.79
CA GLY A 455 -11.73 -1.71 16.06
C GLY A 455 -12.12 -0.44 15.28
N LYS A 456 -12.99 0.39 15.89
CA LYS A 456 -13.55 1.57 15.22
C LYS A 456 -12.49 2.63 14.89
N ALA A 457 -11.46 2.78 15.72
CA ALA A 457 -10.39 3.74 15.45
C ALA A 457 -9.67 3.44 14.14
N GLY A 458 -9.39 2.16 13.84
CA GLY A 458 -8.82 1.75 12.57
C GLY A 458 -9.73 2.04 11.37
N GLU A 459 -11.05 1.84 11.50
CA GLU A 459 -12.02 2.21 10.46
C GLU A 459 -12.00 3.73 10.21
N MET A 460 -12.04 4.53 11.27
CA MET A 460 -12.10 6.00 11.16
C MET A 460 -10.86 6.62 10.52
N LEU A 461 -9.68 6.02 10.71
CA LEU A 461 -8.47 6.46 10.02
C LEU A 461 -8.63 6.39 8.49
N TRP A 462 -9.17 5.29 7.99
CA TRP A 462 -9.39 5.11 6.55
C TRP A 462 -10.62 5.87 6.05
N ASP A 463 -11.67 6.03 6.86
CA ASP A 463 -12.83 6.87 6.53
C ASP A 463 -12.40 8.31 6.29
N ARG A 464 -11.54 8.87 7.15
CA ARG A 464 -10.97 10.23 6.98
C ARG A 464 -10.04 10.32 5.77
N CYS A 465 -9.21 9.32 5.54
CA CYS A 465 -8.33 9.28 4.36
C CYS A 465 -9.14 9.28 3.05
N ILE A 466 -10.18 8.46 2.97
CA ILE A 466 -11.09 8.40 1.81
C ILE A 466 -11.81 9.74 1.62
N GLU A 467 -12.28 10.35 2.70
CA GLU A 467 -12.93 11.67 2.67
C GLU A 467 -12.01 12.74 2.06
N LEU A 468 -10.78 12.86 2.56
CA LEU A 468 -9.79 13.80 2.03
C LEU A 468 -9.49 13.52 0.54
N GLY A 469 -9.40 12.24 0.17
CA GLY A 469 -9.24 11.82 -1.22
C GLY A 469 -10.42 12.20 -2.12
N ILE A 470 -11.64 12.17 -1.61
CA ILE A 470 -12.84 12.64 -2.32
C ILE A 470 -12.82 14.16 -2.48
N GLU A 471 -12.54 14.88 -1.41
CA GLU A 471 -12.56 16.35 -1.42
C GLU A 471 -11.53 16.94 -2.38
N VAL A 472 -10.32 16.38 -2.43
CA VAL A 472 -9.30 16.83 -3.41
C VAL A 472 -9.74 16.58 -4.85
N ARG A 473 -10.41 15.44 -5.14
CA ARG A 473 -10.96 15.14 -6.47
C ARG A 473 -12.06 16.12 -6.86
N LYS A 474 -13.01 16.40 -5.95
CA LYS A 474 -14.06 17.40 -6.15
C LYS A 474 -13.48 18.79 -6.42
N LYS A 475 -12.47 19.18 -5.64
CA LYS A 475 -11.77 20.46 -5.79
C LYS A 475 -11.11 20.59 -7.15
N LEU A 476 -10.41 19.54 -7.62
CA LEU A 476 -9.77 19.54 -8.95
C LEU A 476 -10.79 19.63 -10.09
N ARG A 477 -11.92 18.92 -9.99
CA ARG A 477 -13.01 19.05 -10.97
C ARG A 477 -13.73 20.40 -10.90
N GLY A 478 -13.79 21.01 -9.72
CA GLY A 478 -14.32 22.36 -9.57
C GLY A 478 -13.58 23.43 -10.39
N PHE A 479 -12.30 23.25 -10.67
CA PHE A 479 -11.54 24.15 -11.53
C PHE A 479 -12.00 24.13 -12.99
N VAL A 480 -12.58 23.06 -13.48
CA VAL A 480 -13.13 22.98 -14.85
C VAL A 480 -14.10 24.12 -15.08
N LYS A 481 -15.06 24.33 -14.15
CA LYS A 481 -16.05 25.42 -14.23
C LYS A 481 -15.39 26.81 -14.27
N HIS A 482 -14.31 27.00 -13.52
CA HIS A 482 -13.58 28.28 -13.51
C HIS A 482 -12.86 28.55 -14.85
N TYR A 483 -12.29 27.52 -15.47
CA TYR A 483 -11.52 27.65 -16.71
C TYR A 483 -12.41 27.60 -17.99
N GLU A 484 -13.59 26.98 -17.97
CA GLU A 484 -14.56 26.96 -19.08
C GLU A 484 -14.92 28.37 -19.55
N THR A 485 -14.85 29.37 -18.70
CA THR A 485 -15.09 30.77 -19.03
C THR A 485 -13.98 31.43 -19.87
N LYS A 486 -12.83 30.80 -20.02
CA LYS A 486 -11.64 31.37 -20.66
C LYS A 486 -11.53 31.10 -22.17
N GLY A 487 -12.35 30.21 -22.75
CA GLY A 487 -12.33 29.89 -24.17
C GLY A 487 -12.56 28.42 -24.47
N ALA A 488 -12.78 28.12 -25.76
CA ALA A 488 -13.02 26.74 -26.23
C ALA A 488 -11.74 25.95 -26.54
N ASN A 489 -10.54 26.60 -26.43
CA ASN A 489 -9.29 25.92 -26.72
C ASN A 489 -8.91 24.97 -25.55
N PRO A 490 -8.76 23.66 -25.78
CA PRO A 490 -8.41 22.69 -24.76
C PRO A 490 -7.11 23.03 -24.02
N GLU A 491 -6.14 23.68 -24.66
CA GLU A 491 -4.88 24.11 -24.02
C GLU A 491 -5.07 25.20 -22.95
N GLU A 492 -6.14 25.98 -23.06
CA GLU A 492 -6.47 27.09 -22.15
C GLU A 492 -7.36 26.62 -20.98
N GLN A 493 -8.03 25.48 -21.12
CA GLN A 493 -8.89 24.91 -20.10
C GLN A 493 -8.08 24.26 -18.97
N TRP A 494 -8.76 23.94 -17.86
CA TRP A 494 -8.19 23.07 -16.83
C TRP A 494 -8.05 21.66 -17.39
N PHE A 495 -6.91 21.02 -17.18
CA PHE A 495 -6.62 19.76 -17.86
C PHE A 495 -6.12 18.62 -16.92
N PHE A 496 -6.04 18.83 -15.63
CA PHE A 496 -5.79 17.72 -14.70
C PHE A 496 -7.12 17.13 -14.24
N ASP A 497 -7.40 15.91 -14.69
CA ASP A 497 -8.68 15.24 -14.40
C ASP A 497 -8.48 14.03 -13.48
N PRO A 498 -9.13 13.98 -12.31
CA PRO A 498 -9.12 12.80 -11.48
C PRO A 498 -9.76 11.59 -12.18
N PHE A 499 -9.11 10.42 -12.05
CA PHE A 499 -9.58 9.17 -12.65
C PHE A 499 -10.74 8.58 -11.82
N VAL A 500 -11.92 9.11 -12.02
CA VAL A 500 -13.21 8.67 -11.46
C VAL A 500 -14.30 8.82 -12.51
N PRO A 501 -15.49 8.20 -12.36
CA PRO A 501 -16.59 8.37 -13.30
C PRO A 501 -16.97 9.84 -13.54
N ASP A 502 -17.46 10.18 -14.72
CA ASP A 502 -17.95 11.54 -14.98
C ASP A 502 -19.33 11.74 -14.37
N LYS A 503 -20.19 10.75 -14.56
CA LYS A 503 -21.55 10.72 -14.01
C LYS A 503 -21.91 9.31 -13.55
N ILE A 504 -22.77 9.21 -12.59
CA ILE A 504 -23.27 7.96 -12.04
C ILE A 504 -24.76 8.08 -11.75
N SER A 505 -25.49 6.98 -11.93
CA SER A 505 -26.87 6.86 -11.47
C SER A 505 -26.89 6.38 -10.02
N VAL A 506 -27.07 7.29 -9.09
CA VAL A 506 -27.13 6.99 -7.64
C VAL A 506 -28.37 7.60 -7.02
N SER A 507 -28.87 6.96 -5.94
CA SER A 507 -29.84 7.58 -5.06
C SER A 507 -29.12 8.54 -4.11
N CYS A 508 -29.31 9.83 -4.32
CA CYS A 508 -28.67 10.88 -3.52
C CYS A 508 -29.36 11.13 -2.16
N SER A 509 -30.46 10.44 -1.85
CA SER A 509 -31.15 10.56 -0.56
C SER A 509 -31.63 9.20 -0.05
N LYS A 510 -31.58 9.00 1.27
CA LYS A 510 -32.10 7.78 1.93
C LYS A 510 -33.62 7.56 1.72
N HIS A 511 -34.35 8.54 1.18
CA HIS A 511 -35.79 8.55 1.03
C HIS A 511 -36.27 8.61 -0.43
N SER A 512 -35.38 8.58 -1.43
CA SER A 512 -35.73 8.60 -2.84
C SER A 512 -35.32 7.28 -3.50
N SER A 513 -36.27 6.62 -4.11
CA SER A 513 -36.04 5.44 -4.98
C SER A 513 -35.57 5.85 -6.37
N ASP A 514 -35.59 7.14 -6.70
CA ASP A 514 -35.25 7.63 -8.04
C ASP A 514 -33.73 7.76 -8.19
N LEU A 515 -33.20 6.99 -9.12
CA LEU A 515 -31.80 7.08 -9.56
C LEU A 515 -31.71 8.26 -10.54
N ALA A 516 -31.01 9.32 -10.14
CA ALA A 516 -30.68 10.43 -11.03
C ALA A 516 -29.24 10.30 -11.52
N GLU A 517 -29.02 10.57 -12.81
CA GLU A 517 -27.67 10.69 -13.36
C GLU A 517 -27.04 11.97 -12.82
N THR A 518 -26.11 11.83 -11.90
CA THR A 518 -25.44 12.92 -11.19
C THR A 518 -23.96 12.95 -11.52
N ARG A 519 -23.39 14.16 -11.66
CA ARG A 519 -21.93 14.30 -11.81
C ARG A 519 -21.25 13.76 -10.55
N TRP A 520 -20.14 13.06 -10.68
CA TRP A 520 -19.46 12.44 -9.57
C TRP A 520 -19.10 13.45 -8.46
N GLU A 521 -18.61 14.62 -8.81
CA GLU A 521 -18.25 15.69 -7.87
C GLU A 521 -19.44 16.31 -7.13
N ASP A 522 -20.65 16.19 -7.65
CA ASP A 522 -21.87 16.71 -7.06
C ASP A 522 -22.54 15.69 -6.10
N ILE A 523 -22.06 14.45 -6.05
CA ILE A 523 -22.56 13.42 -5.12
C ILE A 523 -22.08 13.75 -3.69
N PRO A 524 -22.95 13.62 -2.67
CA PRO A 524 -22.55 13.83 -1.28
C PRO A 524 -21.36 12.94 -0.87
N THR A 525 -20.43 13.51 -0.12
CA THR A 525 -19.19 12.82 0.31
C THR A 525 -19.51 11.55 1.09
N ASP A 526 -20.52 11.56 1.96
CA ASP A 526 -20.94 10.37 2.73
C ASP A 526 -21.44 9.23 1.84
N VAL A 527 -22.07 9.53 0.69
CA VAL A 527 -22.47 8.53 -0.30
C VAL A 527 -21.22 7.96 -0.99
N LEU A 528 -20.31 8.82 -1.42
CA LEU A 528 -19.06 8.41 -2.06
C LEU A 528 -18.18 7.54 -1.12
N LYS A 529 -18.20 7.79 0.19
CA LYS A 529 -17.47 6.99 1.19
C LYS A 529 -18.03 5.58 1.39
N ARG A 530 -19.30 5.34 1.04
CA ARG A 530 -19.98 4.09 1.39
C ARG A 530 -20.42 3.25 0.18
N GLU A 531 -20.65 3.88 -0.96
CA GLU A 531 -21.26 3.23 -2.12
C GLU A 531 -20.21 2.79 -3.15
N GLN A 532 -19.94 1.48 -3.22
CA GLN A 532 -18.99 0.90 -4.17
C GLN A 532 -19.29 1.28 -5.63
N GLN A 533 -20.58 1.40 -5.99
CA GLN A 533 -20.97 1.76 -7.36
C GLN A 533 -20.36 3.08 -7.85
N CYS A 534 -19.99 3.98 -6.92
CA CYS A 534 -19.34 5.24 -7.23
C CYS A 534 -17.88 5.07 -7.72
N TRP A 535 -17.34 3.88 -7.58
CA TRP A 535 -15.94 3.54 -7.87
C TRP A 535 -15.78 2.38 -8.84
N ARG A 536 -16.88 1.67 -9.20
CA ARG A 536 -16.84 0.47 -10.05
C ARG A 536 -16.49 0.79 -11.49
N PHE A 537 -15.74 -0.11 -12.11
CA PHE A 537 -15.55 -0.13 -13.55
C PHE A 537 -16.75 -0.86 -14.19
N GLY A 538 -17.76 -0.07 -14.59
CA GLY A 538 -18.96 -0.61 -15.21
C GLY A 538 -18.66 -1.21 -16.58
N PRO A 539 -19.29 -2.34 -16.97
CA PRO A 539 -19.00 -3.01 -18.25
C PRO A 539 -19.17 -2.12 -19.49
N GLU A 540 -20.16 -1.23 -19.45
CA GLU A 540 -20.50 -0.32 -20.56
C GLU A 540 -19.90 1.08 -20.40
N ALA A 541 -19.22 1.32 -19.27
CA ALA A 541 -18.68 2.64 -18.96
C ALA A 541 -17.36 2.88 -19.72
N LYS A 542 -17.29 3.97 -20.48
CA LYS A 542 -16.11 4.28 -21.30
C LYS A 542 -15.01 5.01 -20.53
N TRP A 543 -15.36 5.70 -19.45
CA TRP A 543 -14.46 6.59 -18.72
C TRP A 543 -13.16 5.95 -18.22
N HIS A 544 -13.17 4.63 -17.94
CA HIS A 544 -12.00 3.91 -17.45
C HIS A 544 -11.16 3.25 -18.56
N GLY A 545 -11.69 3.12 -19.77
CA GLY A 545 -10.96 2.60 -20.94
C GLY A 545 -10.63 1.11 -20.91
N TYR A 546 -11.22 0.32 -20.00
CA TYR A 546 -11.12 -1.14 -19.98
C TYR A 546 -12.36 -1.76 -20.60
N ALA A 547 -12.22 -2.90 -21.26
CA ALA A 547 -13.30 -3.61 -21.90
C ALA A 547 -13.47 -5.04 -21.33
N GLY A 548 -14.69 -5.58 -21.46
CA GLY A 548 -14.96 -7.00 -21.14
C GLY A 548 -15.02 -7.34 -19.66
N TYR A 549 -15.18 -6.36 -18.78
CA TYR A 549 -15.33 -6.60 -17.34
C TYR A 549 -16.77 -7.02 -17.00
N ALA A 550 -16.93 -7.90 -16.03
CA ALA A 550 -18.24 -8.26 -15.49
C ALA A 550 -18.76 -7.17 -14.54
N PRO A 551 -20.07 -7.08 -14.31
CA PRO A 551 -20.66 -6.18 -13.33
C PRO A 551 -20.09 -6.42 -11.92
N GLY A 552 -19.58 -5.37 -11.28
CA GLY A 552 -19.04 -5.45 -9.91
C GLY A 552 -17.73 -6.21 -9.77
N TYR A 553 -17.08 -6.59 -10.87
CA TYR A 553 -15.82 -7.33 -10.85
C TYR A 553 -14.65 -6.53 -10.30
N THR A 554 -14.59 -5.25 -10.63
CA THR A 554 -13.50 -4.39 -10.22
C THR A 554 -13.97 -2.98 -9.85
N MET A 555 -13.18 -2.31 -9.04
CA MET A 555 -13.36 -0.89 -8.70
C MET A 555 -12.02 -0.16 -8.64
N VAL A 556 -12.06 1.17 -8.71
CA VAL A 556 -10.89 2.00 -8.46
C VAL A 556 -10.68 2.18 -6.96
N ASP A 557 -9.42 2.17 -6.54
CA ASP A 557 -9.01 2.42 -5.15
C ASP A 557 -9.16 3.92 -4.79
N PRO A 558 -10.04 4.29 -3.86
CA PRO A 558 -10.22 5.68 -3.45
C PRO A 558 -8.96 6.30 -2.84
N ASN A 559 -8.07 5.50 -2.25
CA ASN A 559 -6.83 5.95 -1.63
C ASN A 559 -5.65 6.05 -2.63
N LYS A 560 -5.92 5.88 -3.91
CA LYS A 560 -4.98 6.15 -5.01
C LYS A 560 -5.50 7.30 -5.85
N LEU A 561 -4.97 8.49 -5.62
CA LEU A 561 -5.33 9.67 -6.41
C LEU A 561 -4.57 9.63 -7.74
N THR A 562 -5.23 9.12 -8.77
CA THR A 562 -4.71 9.17 -10.13
C THR A 562 -5.24 10.39 -10.84
N LEU A 563 -4.34 11.18 -11.41
CA LEU A 563 -4.64 12.34 -12.24
C LEU A 563 -4.24 12.07 -13.69
N LEU A 564 -5.18 12.25 -14.61
CA LEU A 564 -4.92 12.19 -16.04
C LEU A 564 -4.31 13.51 -16.50
N THR A 565 -3.37 13.43 -17.45
CA THR A 565 -2.84 14.58 -18.18
C THR A 565 -3.36 14.56 -19.62
N PRO A 566 -3.41 15.73 -20.34
CA PRO A 566 -3.86 15.78 -21.72
C PRO A 566 -3.06 14.89 -22.66
N GLY A 567 -3.70 14.44 -23.74
CA GLY A 567 -3.04 13.68 -24.80
C GLY A 567 -3.85 12.50 -25.32
N ILE A 568 -4.75 11.99 -24.48
CA ILE A 568 -5.63 10.87 -24.83
C ILE A 568 -7.08 11.32 -24.65
N ASP A 569 -7.92 10.99 -25.62
CA ASP A 569 -9.35 11.18 -25.52
C ASP A 569 -9.93 10.11 -24.56
N ARG A 570 -10.70 10.54 -23.57
CA ARG A 570 -11.19 9.66 -22.51
C ARG A 570 -12.27 8.70 -22.98
N GLU A 571 -13.09 9.12 -23.95
CA GLU A 571 -14.19 8.30 -24.47
C GLU A 571 -13.74 7.29 -25.53
N THR A 572 -12.83 7.74 -26.43
CA THR A 572 -12.38 6.92 -27.55
C THR A 572 -11.07 6.20 -27.29
N GLY A 573 -10.26 6.68 -26.33
CA GLY A 573 -8.91 6.18 -26.05
C GLY A 573 -7.88 6.58 -27.11
N GLU A 574 -8.24 7.45 -28.07
CA GLU A 574 -7.37 7.87 -29.15
C GLU A 574 -6.46 9.04 -28.76
N TYR A 575 -5.30 9.15 -29.43
CA TYR A 575 -4.42 10.30 -29.26
C TYR A 575 -5.08 11.59 -29.78
N ARG A 576 -5.01 12.62 -28.94
CA ARG A 576 -5.33 14.00 -29.37
C ARG A 576 -4.08 14.67 -29.97
N GLU A 577 -4.24 15.76 -30.69
CA GLU A 577 -3.09 16.54 -31.18
C GLU A 577 -2.30 17.19 -30.04
N PHE A 578 -3.04 17.72 -29.09
CA PHE A 578 -2.47 18.31 -27.86
C PHE A 578 -2.27 17.26 -26.78
N GLY A 579 -1.06 17.23 -26.20
CA GLY A 579 -0.77 16.34 -25.08
C GLY A 579 0.35 16.85 -24.18
N ILE A 580 0.25 16.49 -22.89
CA ILE A 580 1.27 16.75 -21.87
C ILE A 580 1.67 15.39 -21.31
N PRO A 581 2.84 14.85 -21.69
CA PRO A 581 3.35 13.62 -21.09
C PRO A 581 3.50 13.77 -19.59
N ALA A 582 2.98 12.79 -18.83
CA ALA A 582 2.94 12.87 -17.38
C ALA A 582 4.34 12.99 -16.74
N THR A 583 5.38 12.47 -17.41
CA THR A 583 6.76 12.58 -16.94
C THR A 583 7.25 14.03 -16.84
N VAL A 584 6.75 14.94 -17.68
CA VAL A 584 7.07 16.38 -17.62
C VAL A 584 6.49 16.99 -16.35
N VAL A 585 5.23 16.68 -16.04
CA VAL A 585 4.55 17.15 -14.81
C VAL A 585 5.18 16.52 -13.58
N ALA A 586 5.54 15.23 -13.61
CA ALA A 586 6.20 14.54 -12.51
C ALA A 586 7.56 15.17 -12.17
N ASN A 587 8.38 15.49 -13.17
CA ASN A 587 9.65 16.17 -12.96
C ASN A 587 9.45 17.61 -12.42
N TYR A 588 8.46 18.34 -12.96
CA TYR A 588 8.10 19.65 -12.42
C TYR A 588 7.69 19.57 -10.94
N LEU A 589 6.84 18.61 -10.57
CA LEU A 589 6.43 18.44 -9.17
C LEU A 589 7.63 18.14 -8.26
N ARG A 590 8.60 17.30 -8.71
CA ARG A 590 9.85 17.05 -7.96
C ARG A 590 10.68 18.31 -7.79
N GLU A 591 10.80 19.16 -8.81
CA GLU A 591 11.42 20.49 -8.68
C GLU A 591 10.71 21.38 -7.64
N GLN A 592 9.40 21.20 -7.49
CA GLN A 592 8.58 21.88 -6.48
C GLN A 592 8.51 21.12 -5.15
N ARG A 593 9.35 20.08 -4.94
CA ARG A 593 9.44 19.24 -3.73
C ARG A 593 8.14 18.44 -3.43
N VAL A 594 7.36 18.14 -4.45
CA VAL A 594 6.24 17.21 -4.41
C VAL A 594 6.61 15.97 -5.20
N VAL A 595 6.62 14.82 -4.54
CA VAL A 595 7.07 13.55 -5.15
C VAL A 595 5.84 12.67 -5.43
N PRO A 596 5.43 12.52 -6.70
CA PRO A 596 4.39 11.56 -7.04
C PRO A 596 4.91 10.13 -6.89
N GLU A 597 4.03 9.20 -6.61
CA GLU A 597 4.37 7.77 -6.48
C GLU A 597 4.79 7.18 -7.84
N LYS A 598 4.03 7.48 -8.89
CA LYS A 598 4.26 6.98 -10.24
C LYS A 598 3.83 8.01 -11.28
N CYS A 599 4.51 8.01 -12.41
CA CYS A 599 3.94 8.54 -13.66
C CYS A 599 3.98 7.47 -14.76
N ASP A 600 2.98 7.49 -15.63
CA ASP A 600 2.92 6.71 -16.86
C ASP A 600 2.75 7.68 -18.05
N LEU A 601 2.37 7.19 -19.22
CA LEU A 601 2.28 8.03 -20.43
C LEU A 601 1.49 9.32 -20.20
N ASN A 602 0.24 9.18 -19.74
CA ASN A 602 -0.67 10.30 -19.49
C ASN A 602 -1.37 10.21 -18.11
N SER A 603 -0.72 9.66 -17.12
CA SER A 603 -1.26 9.58 -15.75
C SER A 603 -0.20 9.80 -14.69
N LEU A 604 -0.61 10.40 -13.57
CA LEU A 604 0.16 10.61 -12.35
C LEU A 604 -0.56 9.93 -11.20
N LEU A 605 0.17 9.20 -10.37
CA LEU A 605 -0.37 8.55 -9.18
C LEU A 605 0.19 9.20 -7.93
N PHE A 606 -0.71 9.54 -6.99
CA PHE A 606 -0.40 9.96 -5.63
C PHE A 606 -1.02 8.96 -4.66
N LEU A 607 -0.22 8.48 -3.74
CA LEU A 607 -0.64 7.54 -2.73
C LEU A 607 -1.21 8.31 -1.54
N LEU A 608 -2.44 8.00 -1.15
CA LEU A 608 -3.09 8.56 0.03
C LEU A 608 -3.05 7.55 1.18
N THR A 609 -2.73 8.05 2.35
CA THR A 609 -2.64 7.28 3.59
C THR A 609 -3.29 8.07 4.73
N PRO A 610 -3.56 7.49 5.89
CA PRO A 610 -4.01 8.25 7.05
C PRO A 610 -3.08 9.37 7.52
N ALA A 611 -1.87 9.47 6.96
CA ALA A 611 -0.95 10.58 7.23
C ALA A 611 -1.22 11.84 6.37
N GLU A 612 -2.25 11.82 5.53
CA GLU A 612 -2.65 12.98 4.74
C GLU A 612 -3.42 13.98 5.59
N ASP A 613 -3.19 15.26 5.30
CA ASP A 613 -3.95 16.40 5.81
C ASP A 613 -4.36 17.35 4.67
N GLU A 614 -5.24 18.29 4.99
CA GLU A 614 -5.74 19.28 4.03
C GLU A 614 -4.62 20.20 3.52
N SER A 615 -3.65 20.55 4.35
CA SER A 615 -2.52 21.42 3.99
C SER A 615 -1.64 20.78 2.94
N LYS A 616 -1.31 19.49 3.11
CA LYS A 616 -0.52 18.71 2.16
C LYS A 616 -1.24 18.59 0.81
N LEU A 617 -2.54 18.25 0.82
CA LEU A 617 -3.34 18.15 -0.40
C LEU A 617 -3.53 19.51 -1.09
N ASN A 618 -3.77 20.58 -0.34
CA ASN A 618 -3.84 21.94 -0.88
C ASN A 618 -2.51 22.38 -1.51
N THR A 619 -1.39 21.96 -0.94
CA THR A 619 -0.06 22.20 -1.52
C THR A 619 0.08 21.53 -2.88
N LEU A 620 -0.33 20.26 -3.03
CA LEU A 620 -0.37 19.59 -4.33
C LEU A 620 -1.21 20.39 -5.33
N VAL A 621 -2.43 20.75 -4.97
CA VAL A 621 -3.35 21.52 -5.83
C VAL A 621 -2.73 22.85 -6.26
N ALA A 622 -2.11 23.58 -5.34
CA ALA A 622 -1.44 24.86 -5.64
C ALA A 622 -0.29 24.67 -6.64
N LYS A 623 0.48 23.56 -6.57
CA LYS A 623 1.56 23.27 -7.53
C LYS A 623 1.00 22.92 -8.91
N LEU A 624 -0.12 22.22 -9.00
CA LEU A 624 -0.79 21.95 -10.28
C LEU A 624 -1.32 23.24 -10.93
N VAL A 625 -1.91 24.14 -10.14
CA VAL A 625 -2.34 25.47 -10.61
C VAL A 625 -1.11 26.29 -11.09
N LYS A 626 -0.01 26.25 -10.36
CA LYS A 626 1.24 26.92 -10.78
C LYS A 626 1.75 26.36 -12.10
N PHE A 627 1.73 25.03 -12.30
CA PHE A 627 2.08 24.42 -13.58
C PHE A 627 1.19 24.93 -14.71
N LYS A 628 -0.14 24.98 -14.48
CA LYS A 628 -1.09 25.54 -15.46
C LYS A 628 -0.75 26.98 -15.86
N ASN A 629 -0.41 27.82 -14.90
CA ASN A 629 0.01 29.21 -15.17
C ASN A 629 1.32 29.30 -15.97
N LEU A 630 2.29 28.40 -15.70
CA LEU A 630 3.52 28.27 -16.49
C LEU A 630 3.22 27.81 -17.93
N TRP A 631 2.29 26.86 -18.06
CA TRP A 631 1.81 26.39 -19.35
C TRP A 631 1.15 27.51 -20.16
N ASP A 632 0.21 28.26 -19.55
CA ASP A 632 -0.59 29.29 -20.24
C ASP A 632 0.27 30.37 -20.87
N ARG A 633 1.38 30.74 -20.24
CA ARG A 633 2.34 31.72 -20.76
C ARG A 633 3.49 31.12 -21.56
N ASP A 634 3.43 29.84 -21.85
CA ASP A 634 4.47 29.09 -22.59
C ASP A 634 5.88 29.32 -22.02
N ALA A 635 6.02 29.09 -20.71
CA ALA A 635 7.25 29.41 -19.98
C ALA A 635 8.48 28.68 -20.54
N PRO A 636 9.67 29.30 -20.51
CA PRO A 636 10.93 28.64 -20.88
C PRO A 636 11.16 27.37 -20.06
N LEU A 637 11.65 26.31 -20.70
CA LEU A 637 11.91 25.04 -20.03
C LEU A 637 12.89 25.19 -18.86
N GLN A 638 13.84 26.10 -18.97
CA GLN A 638 14.79 26.45 -17.89
C GLN A 638 14.07 26.91 -16.60
N GLU A 639 12.93 27.58 -16.73
CA GLU A 639 12.14 28.02 -15.58
C GLU A 639 11.29 26.88 -15.00
N VAL A 640 10.72 26.05 -15.87
CA VAL A 640 9.81 24.96 -15.47
C VAL A 640 10.59 23.78 -14.89
N LEU A 641 11.71 23.40 -15.52
CA LEU A 641 12.53 22.22 -15.20
C LEU A 641 14.03 22.61 -15.14
N PRO A 642 14.45 23.43 -14.20
CA PRO A 642 15.81 23.94 -14.13
C PRO A 642 16.88 22.83 -14.04
N THR A 643 16.61 21.73 -13.30
CA THR A 643 17.57 20.62 -13.16
C THR A 643 17.73 19.84 -14.46
N VAL A 644 16.61 19.49 -15.12
CA VAL A 644 16.64 18.81 -16.42
C VAL A 644 17.33 19.67 -17.47
N PHE A 645 17.02 20.97 -17.51
CA PHE A 645 17.63 21.94 -18.42
C PHE A 645 19.13 22.07 -18.20
N ALA A 646 19.57 22.22 -16.94
CA ALA A 646 20.98 22.39 -16.61
C ALA A 646 21.83 21.17 -17.01
N ALA A 647 21.28 19.96 -16.81
CA ALA A 647 21.94 18.71 -17.18
C ALA A 647 21.97 18.45 -18.69
N ASN A 648 21.06 19.07 -19.47
CA ASN A 648 20.91 18.81 -20.91
C ASN A 648 20.79 20.11 -21.72
N ARG A 649 21.63 21.11 -21.39
CA ARG A 649 21.51 22.47 -21.90
C ARG A 649 21.57 22.55 -23.42
N GLU A 650 22.44 21.81 -24.08
CA GLU A 650 22.57 21.80 -25.54
C GLU A 650 21.30 21.30 -26.22
N ARG A 651 20.65 20.26 -25.65
CA ARG A 651 19.43 19.67 -26.19
C ARG A 651 18.22 20.61 -26.08
N TYR A 652 18.14 21.36 -24.97
CA TYR A 652 16.95 22.14 -24.66
C TYR A 652 17.13 23.65 -24.75
N ALA A 653 18.25 24.13 -25.32
CA ALA A 653 18.46 25.56 -25.51
C ALA A 653 17.34 26.21 -26.32
N GLY A 654 16.68 27.22 -25.77
CA GLY A 654 15.56 27.92 -26.40
C GLY A 654 14.21 27.20 -26.33
N TYR A 655 14.12 26.00 -25.74
CA TYR A 655 12.85 25.29 -25.61
C TYR A 655 11.92 25.90 -24.56
N THR A 656 10.63 25.89 -24.84
CA THR A 656 9.55 26.15 -23.89
C THR A 656 8.92 24.83 -23.40
N VAL A 657 8.10 24.91 -22.35
CA VAL A 657 7.38 23.75 -21.83
C VAL A 657 6.44 23.15 -22.87
N ARG A 658 5.76 23.99 -23.69
CA ARG A 658 4.87 23.50 -24.74
C ARG A 658 5.63 22.80 -25.87
N GLN A 659 6.79 23.30 -26.24
CA GLN A 659 7.62 22.69 -27.28
C GLN A 659 8.10 21.30 -26.91
N VAL A 660 8.63 21.10 -25.70
CA VAL A 660 9.09 19.77 -25.25
C VAL A 660 7.92 18.79 -25.12
N CYS A 661 6.78 19.24 -24.58
CA CYS A 661 5.58 18.40 -24.49
C CYS A 661 5.04 17.99 -25.86
N ARG A 662 4.97 18.93 -26.81
CA ARG A 662 4.49 18.67 -28.18
C ARG A 662 5.40 17.66 -28.90
N GLU A 663 6.71 17.83 -28.81
CA GLU A 663 7.68 16.93 -29.44
C GLU A 663 7.60 15.51 -28.84
N MET A 664 7.55 15.42 -27.53
CA MET A 664 7.47 14.14 -26.83
C MET A 664 6.14 13.43 -27.06
N HIS A 665 5.01 14.16 -27.00
CA HIS A 665 3.70 13.62 -27.28
C HIS A 665 3.57 13.11 -28.71
N SER A 666 4.04 13.88 -29.68
CA SER A 666 4.05 13.44 -31.08
C SER A 666 4.89 12.19 -31.28
N PHE A 667 6.05 12.12 -30.64
CA PHE A 667 6.89 10.92 -30.68
C PHE A 667 6.16 9.67 -30.12
N TYR A 668 5.52 9.77 -28.96
CA TYR A 668 4.78 8.64 -28.38
C TYR A 668 3.59 8.22 -29.22
N ARG A 669 2.88 9.17 -29.83
CA ARG A 669 1.79 8.91 -30.78
C ARG A 669 2.31 8.20 -32.02
N ASP A 670 3.34 8.74 -32.67
CA ASP A 670 3.84 8.25 -33.94
C ASP A 670 4.53 6.87 -33.79
N ALA A 671 5.12 6.60 -32.63
CA ALA A 671 5.68 5.29 -32.26
C ALA A 671 4.62 4.29 -31.75
N GLY A 672 3.37 4.71 -31.59
CA GLY A 672 2.29 3.85 -31.11
C GLY A 672 2.49 3.29 -29.70
N VAL A 673 3.20 4.03 -28.81
CA VAL A 673 3.65 3.52 -27.51
C VAL A 673 2.50 3.02 -26.62
N LYS A 674 1.37 3.71 -26.64
CA LYS A 674 0.13 3.32 -25.94
C LYS A 674 -0.35 1.92 -26.37
N ASP A 675 -0.36 1.65 -27.65
CA ASP A 675 -0.85 0.37 -28.19
C ASP A 675 0.16 -0.74 -27.98
N LEU A 676 1.47 -0.45 -28.09
CA LEU A 676 2.54 -1.40 -27.74
C LEU A 676 2.42 -1.81 -26.26
N GLN A 677 2.25 -0.86 -25.33
CA GLN A 677 2.07 -1.14 -23.93
C GLN A 677 0.85 -2.04 -23.65
N ARG A 678 -0.27 -1.76 -24.30
CA ARG A 678 -1.50 -2.57 -24.18
C ARG A 678 -1.27 -3.99 -24.69
N LEU A 679 -0.62 -4.16 -25.83
CA LEU A 679 -0.37 -5.47 -26.45
C LEU A 679 0.56 -6.34 -25.61
N CYS A 680 1.54 -5.77 -24.88
CA CYS A 680 2.49 -6.54 -24.07
C CYS A 680 1.83 -7.52 -23.07
N PHE A 681 0.58 -7.29 -22.68
CA PHE A 681 -0.11 -8.07 -21.64
C PHE A 681 -1.34 -8.83 -22.16
N ARG A 682 -1.51 -8.88 -23.48
CA ARG A 682 -2.60 -9.61 -24.15
C ARG A 682 -2.16 -11.02 -24.52
N SER A 683 -3.09 -11.97 -24.48
CA SER A 683 -2.81 -13.39 -24.75
C SER A 683 -2.23 -13.64 -26.14
N GLU A 684 -2.58 -12.85 -27.14
CA GLU A 684 -2.07 -12.94 -28.51
C GLU A 684 -0.57 -12.56 -28.61
N SER A 685 -0.08 -11.76 -27.69
CA SER A 685 1.32 -11.33 -27.63
C SER A 685 2.17 -12.13 -26.64
N PHE A 686 1.59 -13.06 -25.90
CA PHE A 686 2.39 -13.87 -24.98
C PHE A 686 3.42 -14.71 -25.75
N PRO A 687 4.72 -14.58 -25.38
CA PRO A 687 5.79 -15.32 -26.02
C PRO A 687 5.63 -16.82 -25.86
N GLU A 688 6.26 -17.59 -26.72
CA GLU A 688 6.39 -19.03 -26.52
C GLU A 688 7.22 -19.32 -25.26
N PRO A 689 6.72 -20.07 -24.28
CA PRO A 689 7.53 -20.60 -23.19
C PRO A 689 8.39 -21.75 -23.72
N ALA A 690 9.59 -21.43 -24.19
CA ALA A 690 10.49 -22.38 -24.85
C ALA A 690 11.15 -23.34 -23.85
N ILE A 691 11.51 -22.84 -22.66
CA ILE A 691 12.07 -23.62 -21.54
C ILE A 691 11.51 -23.09 -20.22
N ALA A 692 11.62 -23.90 -19.16
CA ALA A 692 11.19 -23.45 -17.84
C ALA A 692 12.01 -22.24 -17.36
N PRO A 693 11.40 -21.26 -16.67
CA PRO A 693 12.11 -20.09 -16.14
C PRO A 693 13.34 -20.45 -15.28
N LYS A 694 13.24 -21.53 -14.50
CA LYS A 694 14.35 -22.07 -13.72
C LYS A 694 15.55 -22.46 -14.61
N GLN A 695 15.31 -23.16 -15.71
CA GLN A 695 16.37 -23.59 -16.65
C GLN A 695 17.05 -22.40 -17.34
N ALA A 696 16.27 -21.36 -17.70
CA ALA A 696 16.83 -20.14 -18.27
C ALA A 696 17.72 -19.39 -17.25
N TYR A 697 17.33 -19.38 -16.00
CA TYR A 697 18.13 -18.79 -14.93
C TYR A 697 19.39 -19.62 -14.63
N GLU A 698 19.30 -20.96 -14.65
CA GLU A 698 20.47 -21.86 -14.54
C GLU A 698 21.46 -21.62 -15.67
N ALA A 699 20.99 -21.40 -16.90
CA ALA A 699 21.86 -21.04 -18.03
C ALA A 699 22.55 -19.68 -17.79
N LEU A 700 21.85 -18.71 -17.24
CA LEU A 700 22.44 -17.39 -16.86
C LEU A 700 23.56 -17.57 -15.82
N VAL A 701 23.33 -18.34 -14.77
CA VAL A 701 24.31 -18.60 -13.70
C VAL A 701 25.52 -19.38 -14.23
N ALA A 702 25.30 -20.27 -15.14
CA ALA A 702 26.37 -21.06 -15.78
C ALA A 702 27.16 -20.31 -16.88
N ASN A 703 26.88 -19.02 -17.12
CA ASN A 703 27.40 -18.22 -18.25
C ASN A 703 27.08 -18.79 -19.64
N ASN A 704 26.00 -19.59 -19.74
CA ASN A 704 25.52 -20.16 -20.98
C ASN A 704 24.54 -19.21 -21.70
N VAL A 705 24.97 -17.96 -21.79
CA VAL A 705 24.19 -16.85 -22.35
C VAL A 705 25.04 -16.00 -23.27
N ASP A 706 24.37 -15.30 -24.19
CA ASP A 706 24.98 -14.24 -24.99
C ASP A 706 24.37 -12.88 -24.54
N TYR A 707 25.21 -11.86 -24.49
CA TYR A 707 24.83 -10.50 -24.22
C TYR A 707 24.71 -9.76 -25.56
N VAL A 708 23.47 -9.45 -25.97
CA VAL A 708 23.18 -8.96 -27.32
C VAL A 708 22.41 -7.64 -27.30
N PRO A 709 22.55 -6.78 -28.32
CA PRO A 709 21.62 -5.67 -28.52
C PRO A 709 20.19 -6.19 -28.57
N LEU A 710 19.26 -5.47 -27.94
CA LEU A 710 17.86 -5.91 -27.85
C LEU A 710 17.21 -6.13 -29.24
N VAL A 711 17.60 -5.36 -30.24
CA VAL A 711 17.15 -5.56 -31.61
C VAL A 711 17.53 -6.93 -32.18
N GLU A 712 18.64 -7.51 -31.73
CA GLU A 712 19.16 -8.83 -32.13
C GLU A 712 18.62 -9.98 -31.27
N ALA A 713 17.82 -9.68 -30.22
CA ALA A 713 17.22 -10.70 -29.40
C ALA A 713 16.08 -11.48 -30.10
N ALA A 714 15.63 -11.03 -31.26
CA ALA A 714 14.55 -11.68 -32.03
C ALA A 714 14.83 -13.16 -32.26
N GLY A 715 13.84 -14.01 -31.94
CA GLY A 715 13.95 -15.48 -32.05
C GLY A 715 14.73 -16.17 -30.94
N ARG A 716 15.45 -15.43 -30.07
CA ARG A 716 16.27 -15.96 -28.96
C ARG A 716 15.42 -16.15 -27.68
N ILE A 717 15.90 -17.03 -26.79
CA ILE A 717 15.24 -17.26 -25.48
C ILE A 717 15.78 -16.25 -24.47
N SER A 718 14.88 -15.53 -23.78
CA SER A 718 15.27 -14.60 -22.71
C SER A 718 15.85 -15.34 -21.51
N ALA A 719 17.02 -14.88 -21.02
CA ALA A 719 17.61 -15.36 -19.78
C ALA A 719 17.27 -14.45 -18.58
N THR A 720 16.69 -13.27 -18.83
CA THR A 720 16.38 -12.26 -17.81
C THR A 720 14.90 -11.94 -17.77
N LEU A 721 14.45 -11.46 -16.61
CA LEU A 721 13.12 -10.86 -16.45
C LEU A 721 13.20 -9.39 -16.85
N ALA A 722 12.72 -9.04 -18.05
CA ALA A 722 12.74 -7.67 -18.54
C ALA A 722 11.45 -6.93 -18.17
N LEU A 723 11.61 -5.72 -17.64
CA LEU A 723 10.50 -4.88 -17.17
C LEU A 723 10.88 -3.40 -17.18
N ILE A 724 9.86 -2.55 -17.15
CA ILE A 724 9.97 -1.11 -16.83
C ILE A 724 9.54 -0.92 -15.37
N TYR A 725 10.28 -0.13 -14.61
CA TYR A 725 10.01 0.11 -13.20
C TYR A 725 9.75 1.61 -12.93
N PRO A 726 8.78 1.95 -12.08
CA PRO A 726 7.68 1.13 -11.57
C PRO A 726 6.71 0.72 -12.70
N PRO A 727 5.95 -0.38 -12.60
CA PRO A 727 5.52 -1.11 -11.39
C PRO A 727 6.31 -2.40 -11.08
N GLY A 728 7.30 -2.81 -11.87
CA GLY A 728 8.03 -4.05 -11.62
C GLY A 728 7.29 -5.32 -12.09
N ILE A 729 6.45 -5.19 -13.11
CA ILE A 729 5.71 -6.26 -13.77
C ILE A 729 6.54 -6.78 -14.95
N GLY A 730 6.72 -8.10 -15.03
CA GLY A 730 7.48 -8.72 -16.10
C GLY A 730 6.80 -8.57 -17.48
N VAL A 731 7.49 -7.91 -18.41
CA VAL A 731 7.09 -7.83 -19.83
C VAL A 731 7.47 -9.14 -20.54
N ILE A 732 8.73 -9.57 -20.41
CA ILE A 732 9.17 -10.90 -20.83
C ILE A 732 9.84 -11.59 -19.63
N VAL A 733 9.67 -12.91 -19.53
CA VAL A 733 10.10 -13.74 -18.41
C VAL A 733 11.22 -14.67 -18.85
N PRO A 734 12.19 -15.04 -17.99
CA PRO A 734 13.20 -16.02 -18.34
C PRO A 734 12.57 -17.31 -18.90
N GLY A 735 13.12 -17.81 -20.01
CA GLY A 735 12.60 -18.98 -20.69
C GLY A 735 11.56 -18.72 -21.79
N GLU A 736 11.04 -17.51 -21.87
CA GLU A 736 10.20 -17.06 -22.98
C GLU A 736 11.05 -16.69 -24.19
N ARG A 737 10.57 -17.00 -25.40
CA ARG A 737 11.25 -16.67 -26.66
C ARG A 737 10.83 -15.29 -27.16
N TRP A 738 11.74 -14.48 -27.62
CA TRP A 738 11.51 -13.24 -28.36
C TRP A 738 10.98 -13.54 -29.77
N ASP A 739 9.88 -14.31 -29.87
CA ASP A 739 9.24 -14.70 -31.12
C ASP A 739 8.43 -13.54 -31.74
N GLU A 740 7.75 -13.80 -32.86
CA GLU A 740 6.94 -12.77 -33.54
C GLU A 740 5.76 -12.29 -32.67
N ARG A 741 5.24 -13.12 -31.76
CA ARG A 741 4.19 -12.71 -30.79
C ARG A 741 4.73 -11.70 -29.77
N ALA A 742 5.98 -11.86 -29.37
CA ALA A 742 6.67 -10.95 -28.46
C ALA A 742 7.17 -9.65 -29.13
N ARG A 743 6.94 -9.47 -30.43
CA ARG A 743 7.35 -8.27 -31.16
C ARG A 743 6.85 -6.99 -30.51
N PRO A 744 5.57 -6.86 -30.06
CA PRO A 744 5.12 -5.63 -29.36
C PRO A 744 5.92 -5.35 -28.08
N MET A 745 6.35 -6.38 -27.36
CA MET A 745 7.19 -6.24 -26.15
C MET A 745 8.57 -5.67 -26.50
N ARG A 746 9.22 -6.21 -27.52
CA ARG A 746 10.52 -5.72 -28.00
C ARG A 746 10.42 -4.29 -28.52
N ASP A 747 9.44 -4.02 -29.37
CA ASP A 747 9.23 -2.71 -29.97
C ASP A 747 8.89 -1.64 -28.90
N TYR A 748 8.21 -2.04 -27.81
CA TYR A 748 7.95 -1.19 -26.66
C TYR A 748 9.25 -0.74 -25.95
N PHE A 749 10.18 -1.66 -25.69
CA PHE A 749 11.48 -1.31 -25.15
C PHE A 749 12.33 -0.46 -26.12
N LEU A 750 12.30 -0.76 -27.43
CA LEU A 750 13.02 0.00 -28.43
C LEU A 750 12.47 1.43 -28.59
N ALA A 751 11.15 1.62 -28.42
CA ALA A 751 10.56 2.96 -28.35
C ALA A 751 11.11 3.76 -27.13
N PHE A 752 11.31 3.12 -25.99
CA PHE A 752 11.95 3.78 -24.84
C PHE A 752 13.46 4.01 -25.03
N GLU A 753 14.19 3.09 -25.71
CA GLU A 753 15.57 3.35 -26.11
C GLU A 753 15.68 4.64 -26.93
N GLU A 754 14.82 4.82 -27.93
CA GLU A 754 14.79 6.03 -28.74
C GLU A 754 14.33 7.26 -27.92
N SER A 755 13.32 7.11 -27.05
CA SER A 755 12.87 8.18 -26.15
C SER A 755 13.99 8.70 -25.27
N PHE A 756 14.83 7.81 -24.70
CA PHE A 756 15.97 8.19 -23.86
C PHE A 756 17.03 8.99 -24.60
N ASN A 757 17.21 8.68 -25.90
CA ASN A 757 18.11 9.43 -26.75
C ASN A 757 17.55 10.80 -27.18
N ARG A 758 16.24 10.89 -27.42
CA ARG A 758 15.57 12.14 -27.85
C ARG A 758 15.32 13.10 -26.70
N PHE A 759 14.94 12.53 -25.54
CA PHE A 759 14.48 13.31 -24.38
C PHE A 759 15.30 12.99 -23.12
N PRO A 760 16.62 13.29 -23.11
CA PRO A 760 17.46 13.05 -21.96
C PRO A 760 16.95 13.83 -20.74
N GLY A 761 16.92 13.19 -19.56
CA GLY A 761 16.36 13.74 -18.33
C GLY A 761 14.91 13.32 -18.07
N PHE A 762 14.27 12.57 -19.00
CA PHE A 762 12.93 12.01 -18.83
C PHE A 762 12.91 10.48 -18.88
N ASN A 763 14.01 9.86 -18.46
CA ASN A 763 14.21 8.42 -18.55
C ASN A 763 13.40 7.68 -17.48
N TYR A 764 12.94 6.47 -17.84
CA TYR A 764 12.38 5.49 -16.90
C TYR A 764 13.44 4.49 -16.48
N GLU A 765 13.26 3.84 -15.35
CA GLU A 765 14.10 2.71 -14.95
C GLU A 765 13.69 1.47 -15.76
N VAL A 766 14.68 0.77 -16.34
CA VAL A 766 14.48 -0.53 -16.99
C VAL A 766 15.32 -1.58 -16.27
N GLN A 767 14.81 -2.80 -16.15
CA GLN A 767 15.48 -3.93 -15.52
C GLN A 767 15.41 -5.15 -16.44
N GLY A 768 16.45 -6.01 -16.41
CA GLY A 768 16.56 -7.16 -17.33
C GLY A 768 16.89 -6.78 -18.76
N VAL A 769 16.83 -5.49 -19.05
CA VAL A 769 17.37 -4.80 -20.22
C VAL A 769 18.37 -3.78 -19.69
N PHE A 770 19.55 -3.74 -20.26
CA PHE A 770 20.70 -2.96 -19.77
C PHE A 770 21.03 -1.83 -20.74
N GLN A 771 21.30 -0.66 -20.19
CA GLN A 771 21.65 0.52 -20.98
C GLN A 771 23.15 0.58 -21.21
N GLU A 772 23.56 0.52 -22.47
CA GLU A 772 24.93 0.74 -22.91
C GLU A 772 25.04 2.04 -23.69
N ARG A 773 26.18 2.72 -23.59
CA ARG A 773 26.44 3.93 -24.36
C ARG A 773 27.41 3.62 -25.50
N ILE A 774 26.85 3.53 -26.72
CA ILE A 774 27.63 3.23 -27.93
C ILE A 774 27.58 4.47 -28.84
N ASP A 775 28.74 5.00 -29.23
CA ASP A 775 28.88 6.17 -30.09
C ASP A 775 28.02 7.38 -29.63
N GLY A 776 27.98 7.59 -28.30
CA GLY A 776 27.23 8.67 -27.65
C GLY A 776 25.71 8.42 -27.52
N ARG A 777 25.18 7.34 -28.06
CA ARG A 777 23.76 6.96 -27.96
C ARG A 777 23.56 5.85 -26.95
N ILE A 778 22.40 5.89 -26.26
CA ILE A 778 21.92 4.78 -25.41
C ILE A 778 21.44 3.66 -26.35
N LYS A 779 21.88 2.43 -26.07
CA LYS A 779 21.44 1.20 -26.67
C LYS A 779 21.04 0.21 -25.60
N PHE A 780 19.94 -0.52 -25.83
CA PHE A 780 19.48 -1.54 -24.91
C PHE A 780 20.05 -2.90 -25.27
N TYR A 781 20.55 -3.60 -24.27
CA TYR A 781 21.10 -4.94 -24.34
C TYR A 781 20.36 -5.88 -23.39
N THR A 782 20.34 -7.16 -23.70
CA THR A 782 19.77 -8.20 -22.82
C THR A 782 20.56 -9.49 -22.90
N TYR A 783 20.41 -10.34 -21.89
CA TYR A 783 20.96 -11.70 -21.94
C TYR A 783 19.96 -12.67 -22.56
N VAL A 784 20.41 -13.46 -23.49
CA VAL A 784 19.67 -14.54 -24.14
C VAL A 784 20.39 -15.87 -23.96
N VAL A 785 19.64 -16.95 -23.81
CA VAL A 785 20.21 -18.30 -23.64
C VAL A 785 20.95 -18.69 -24.90
N ARG A 786 22.15 -19.30 -24.75
CA ARG A 786 22.96 -19.81 -25.87
C ARG A 786 22.37 -21.12 -26.37
N GLU A 787 21.90 -21.13 -27.60
CA GLU A 787 21.36 -22.30 -28.26
C GLU A 787 22.45 -22.86 -29.19
N GLN A 788 22.60 -24.21 -29.24
CA GLN A 788 23.45 -24.88 -30.24
C GLN A 788 22.78 -24.78 -31.60
N GLY A 789 23.52 -24.90 -32.67
CA GLY A 789 23.02 -24.75 -34.04
C GLY A 789 21.85 -25.68 -34.44
N ASP A 790 21.52 -26.67 -33.60
CA ASP A 790 20.39 -27.58 -33.72
C ASP A 790 19.18 -27.15 -32.80
N GLY A 791 19.25 -25.99 -32.17
CA GLY A 791 18.22 -25.46 -31.27
C GLY A 791 18.24 -26.05 -29.85
N ARG A 792 19.25 -26.89 -29.51
CA ARG A 792 19.43 -27.41 -28.15
C ARG A 792 20.23 -26.42 -27.32
N ILE A 793 19.89 -26.36 -26.02
CA ILE A 793 20.65 -25.57 -25.04
C ILE A 793 22.01 -26.23 -24.87
N SER A 794 23.09 -25.44 -24.96
CA SER A 794 24.44 -25.96 -24.66
C SER A 794 24.48 -26.35 -23.17
N SER A 795 24.97 -27.59 -22.91
CA SER A 795 25.08 -28.14 -21.54
C SER A 795 26.11 -27.36 -20.72
#